data_4ea674be0be7187e3048f52af0b26499
#
_entry.id   4ea674be0be7187e3048f52af0b26499
#
_cell.length_a   1.000
_cell.length_b   1.000
_cell.length_c   1.000
_cell.angle_alpha   90.00
_cell.angle_beta   90.00
_cell.angle_gamma   90.00
#
_symmetry.space_group_name_H-M   'P 1'
#
loop_
_entity.id
_entity.type
_entity.pdbx_description
1 polymer ?
#
loop_
_entity_poly.entity_id
_entity_poly.type
_entity_poly.pdbx_seq_one_letter_code
_entity_poly.pdbx_strand_id
1 'polypeptide(L)'
;MGPPCRRHGRGPVARACPILRRASGRPTCETDPVNFFVSCAKGLEYLLADELSALGLAKATATIAGANAEGDLAQAQRVVLWSRLASRVLWPLAEFDCPDEQALYDGVHMMPWQDHMKPEMTLAVDAHVSGDKITHARFAAQRIKDAVVDRMRSEGLERPSVNTDLPDIRINLSLRKGRATISIDLGGGPLHRRGWRGAAHDAPLRENLAAAVLLRGQWPRLHAAGGGLLDPMCGSGTLLIEGALMAADVAPGLMRHGSLPPSRWLGFDKDSWKALLAEARERETAGLAALKPVVFGSDIDPLAIAAARENAEVAGVAHAITFSRADIDDLPAPPLEIGTVVCNPPYDERLAADPALYRRLGDALQKAVPQWRASLLCGDDELAFATGLRAGKKYQMFNGALECALIVCDPIAVPKRDPAVPRELSEGAQMVANRIRKNLKKFKTWRAREQVTCFRAYDADLPEYAAAIDVYQEDGGKGRTFLHVQEYAPPATIPENDVRRRRNELLSAAREVFQVPPEQVALKSRERGKGGSKYGRFERRDEFLIVRENDALLRVNLFDYLDTGLFLDHRPLRRTMAEQIRGKHFLNLFCYTGVASVQAAVAGAASTTSVDLSATYLQWCYDNLALNGQGGNQHLLVQADAMAWLEADEGLYDVIFCDPPTFSNSARAEDFDVQREQLRLLRAAVARLAPGGVLYFSNNFRRFKLEENAIAGFATCREISPRTIGPDFERNARIHRAWELRAL
;
A
#
# COMPACT_ATOMS: atom_id res chain seq x y z
N MET A 1 -38.76 -49.28 42.32
CA MET A 1 -37.91 -48.96 41.13
C MET A 1 -38.62 -47.87 40.34
N GLY A 2 -38.23 -46.61 40.51
CA GLY A 2 -38.79 -45.47 39.81
C GLY A 2 -37.84 -45.01 38.69
N PRO A 3 -38.33 -44.39 37.63
CA PRO A 3 -37.52 -44.03 36.45
C PRO A 3 -36.70 -42.74 36.71
N PRO A 4 -35.61 -42.53 35.94
CA PRO A 4 -34.66 -41.44 36.18
C PRO A 4 -35.16 -40.13 35.60
N CYS A 5 -34.91 -39.07 36.38
CA CYS A 5 -35.16 -37.67 36.08
C CYS A 5 -34.38 -37.16 34.87
N ARG A 6 -35.07 -36.65 33.84
CA ARG A 6 -34.46 -35.98 32.70
C ARG A 6 -33.94 -34.61 33.15
N ARG A 7 -32.64 -34.39 32.99
CA ARG A 7 -32.00 -33.07 33.11
C ARG A 7 -32.45 -32.17 31.97
N HIS A 8 -33.15 -31.08 32.27
CA HIS A 8 -33.37 -29.98 31.32
C HIS A 8 -32.05 -29.24 31.11
N GLY A 9 -31.65 -29.12 29.83
CA GLY A 9 -30.53 -28.32 29.44
C GLY A 9 -30.77 -26.82 29.72
N ARG A 10 -29.84 -26.20 30.41
CA ARG A 10 -29.83 -24.74 30.62
C ARG A 10 -29.52 -24.09 29.28
N GLY A 11 -30.45 -23.27 28.76
CA GLY A 11 -30.23 -22.38 27.62
C GLY A 11 -29.13 -21.36 27.97
N PRO A 12 -28.51 -20.74 26.95
CA PRO A 12 -27.41 -19.80 27.13
C PRO A 12 -27.88 -18.57 27.92
N VAL A 13 -27.29 -18.37 29.11
CA VAL A 13 -27.55 -17.19 29.95
C VAL A 13 -26.79 -16.02 29.28
N ALA A 14 -27.56 -15.05 28.76
CA ALA A 14 -27.03 -13.77 28.33
C ALA A 14 -26.29 -13.08 29.50
N ARG A 15 -24.99 -12.81 29.35
CA ARG A 15 -24.29 -11.92 30.28
C ARG A 15 -24.68 -10.50 29.92
N ALA A 16 -25.63 -9.95 30.73
CA ALA A 16 -26.01 -8.55 30.63
C ALA A 16 -24.81 -7.63 30.93
N CYS A 17 -24.67 -6.58 30.12
CA CYS A 17 -23.73 -5.49 30.38
C CYS A 17 -23.98 -4.94 31.84
N PRO A 18 -22.94 -4.52 32.55
CA PRO A 18 -23.11 -3.96 33.94
C PRO A 18 -24.19 -2.87 34.09
N ILE A 19 -24.52 -2.18 33.01
CA ILE A 19 -25.55 -1.15 32.90
C ILE A 19 -26.96 -1.72 33.16
N LEU A 20 -27.25 -2.97 32.81
CA LEU A 20 -28.57 -3.60 33.02
C LEU A 20 -28.82 -4.05 34.48
N ARG A 21 -27.78 -4.12 35.31
CA ARG A 21 -27.95 -4.48 36.75
C ARG A 21 -28.44 -3.32 37.66
N ARG A 22 -28.53 -2.08 37.14
CA ARG A 22 -28.88 -0.88 37.96
C ARG A 22 -30.23 -0.22 37.65
N ALA A 23 -31.10 -0.84 36.86
CA ALA A 23 -32.40 -0.28 36.47
C ALA A 23 -33.50 -0.34 37.56
N SER A 24 -33.16 -0.54 38.85
CA SER A 24 -34.10 -0.49 39.97
C SER A 24 -33.58 0.35 41.12
N GLY A 25 -33.11 1.56 40.88
CA GLY A 25 -32.70 2.49 41.94
C GLY A 25 -32.30 3.85 41.37
N ARG A 26 -32.74 4.93 41.98
CA ARG A 26 -32.43 6.32 41.61
C ARG A 26 -30.95 6.53 41.32
N PRO A 27 -30.58 7.35 40.33
CA PRO A 27 -29.20 7.56 39.91
C PRO A 27 -28.42 8.28 41.03
N THR A 28 -27.50 7.60 41.68
CA THR A 28 -26.40 8.23 42.39
C THR A 28 -25.23 8.46 41.46
N CYS A 29 -24.73 9.68 41.44
CA CYS A 29 -23.63 10.20 40.61
C CYS A 29 -22.30 9.49 40.93
N GLU A 30 -22.02 8.40 40.23
CA GLU A 30 -20.67 7.85 39.98
C GLU A 30 -20.86 6.80 38.93
N THR A 31 -20.67 7.22 37.65
CA THR A 31 -20.81 6.33 36.47
C THR A 31 -19.50 5.63 36.26
N ASP A 32 -19.47 4.31 36.47
CA ASP A 32 -18.35 3.48 36.03
C ASP A 32 -18.12 3.69 34.53
N PRO A 33 -16.87 3.84 34.10
CA PRO A 33 -16.55 4.06 32.69
C PRO A 33 -16.98 2.88 31.81
N VAL A 34 -17.62 3.17 30.70
CA VAL A 34 -18.12 2.20 29.69
C VAL A 34 -17.22 2.18 28.49
N ASN A 35 -16.93 0.98 27.98
CA ASN A 35 -16.28 0.86 26.69
C ASN A 35 -17.30 1.07 25.56
N PHE A 36 -17.10 2.08 24.73
CA PHE A 36 -17.92 2.37 23.56
C PHE A 36 -17.06 2.49 22.30
N PHE A 37 -17.69 2.37 21.13
CA PHE A 37 -17.01 2.38 19.86
C PHE A 37 -17.29 3.67 19.09
N VAL A 38 -16.22 4.30 18.57
CA VAL A 38 -16.30 5.47 17.70
C VAL A 38 -15.78 5.06 16.32
N SER A 39 -16.65 5.07 15.30
CA SER A 39 -16.26 4.70 13.95
C SER A 39 -15.68 5.88 13.18
N CYS A 40 -14.77 5.61 12.24
CA CYS A 40 -14.24 6.58 11.29
C CYS A 40 -14.03 5.96 9.90
N ALA A 41 -13.62 6.75 8.94
CA ALA A 41 -13.14 6.25 7.66
C ALA A 41 -11.83 5.47 7.85
N LYS A 42 -11.62 4.42 7.04
CA LYS A 42 -10.39 3.61 7.04
C LYS A 42 -9.16 4.51 6.77
N GLY A 43 -8.10 4.30 7.54
CA GLY A 43 -6.87 5.10 7.52
C GLY A 43 -6.86 6.27 8.50
N LEU A 44 -7.98 6.54 9.22
CA LEU A 44 -8.07 7.61 10.23
C LEU A 44 -8.04 7.09 11.67
N GLU A 45 -7.94 5.80 11.89
CA GLU A 45 -8.13 5.16 13.20
C GLU A 45 -7.18 5.71 14.27
N TYR A 46 -5.89 5.85 13.96
CA TYR A 46 -4.91 6.42 14.89
C TYR A 46 -5.14 7.91 15.15
N LEU A 47 -5.48 8.66 14.09
CA LEU A 47 -5.77 10.09 14.23
C LEU A 47 -7.02 10.34 15.07
N LEU A 48 -8.03 9.46 14.91
CA LEU A 48 -9.22 9.47 15.76
C LEU A 48 -8.88 9.16 17.22
N ALA A 49 -8.05 8.15 17.50
CA ALA A 49 -7.64 7.82 18.86
C ALA A 49 -6.93 9.00 19.56
N ASP A 50 -6.06 9.71 18.82
CA ASP A 50 -5.41 10.93 19.30
C ASP A 50 -6.44 12.05 19.58
N GLU A 51 -7.43 12.24 18.69
CA GLU A 51 -8.51 13.22 18.90
C GLU A 51 -9.36 12.89 20.13
N LEU A 52 -9.74 11.61 20.30
CA LEU A 52 -10.51 11.17 21.46
C LEU A 52 -9.77 11.41 22.79
N SER A 53 -8.47 11.16 22.80
CA SER A 53 -7.62 11.47 23.96
C SER A 53 -7.56 12.99 24.23
N ALA A 54 -7.48 13.82 23.20
CA ALA A 54 -7.52 15.29 23.33
C ALA A 54 -8.89 15.80 23.80
N LEU A 55 -9.98 15.07 23.52
CA LEU A 55 -11.33 15.36 24.04
C LEU A 55 -11.56 14.92 25.48
N GLY A 56 -10.53 14.35 26.14
CA GLY A 56 -10.54 14.00 27.56
C GLY A 56 -10.92 12.56 27.89
N LEU A 57 -10.89 11.66 26.90
CA LEU A 57 -11.08 10.23 27.14
C LEU A 57 -9.76 9.60 27.63
N ALA A 58 -9.81 8.96 28.81
CA ALA A 58 -8.62 8.41 29.46
C ALA A 58 -7.97 7.26 28.69
N LYS A 59 -8.77 6.50 27.94
CA LYS A 59 -8.32 5.40 27.09
C LYS A 59 -9.02 5.47 25.74
N ALA A 60 -8.23 5.64 24.68
CA ALA A 60 -8.68 5.56 23.31
C ALA A 60 -7.68 4.70 22.52
N THR A 61 -8.16 3.62 21.90
CA THR A 61 -7.31 2.67 21.19
C THR A 61 -7.82 2.45 19.77
N ALA A 62 -6.97 2.73 18.77
CA ALA A 62 -7.28 2.51 17.38
C ALA A 62 -7.55 1.02 17.12
N THR A 63 -8.58 0.74 16.32
CA THR A 63 -8.95 -0.61 15.89
C THR A 63 -9.50 -0.54 14.46
N ILE A 64 -9.95 -1.66 13.90
CA ILE A 64 -10.48 -1.70 12.53
C ILE A 64 -11.71 -0.78 12.41
N ALA A 65 -11.64 0.18 11.48
CA ALA A 65 -12.69 1.13 11.12
C ALA A 65 -13.13 2.08 12.26
N GLY A 66 -12.26 2.32 13.26
CA GLY A 66 -12.54 3.24 14.35
C GLY A 66 -11.63 3.11 15.54
N ALA A 67 -12.10 3.54 16.69
CA ALA A 67 -11.41 3.41 17.98
C ALA A 67 -12.38 2.94 19.07
N ASN A 68 -11.86 2.11 19.98
CA ASN A 68 -12.53 1.82 21.25
C ASN A 68 -12.14 2.91 22.27
N ALA A 69 -13.11 3.43 22.97
CA ALA A 69 -12.92 4.47 23.96
C ALA A 69 -13.60 4.07 25.29
N GLU A 70 -12.98 4.44 26.41
CA GLU A 70 -13.51 4.21 27.74
C GLU A 70 -13.89 5.57 28.36
N GLY A 71 -15.16 5.71 28.79
CA GLY A 71 -15.66 6.95 29.36
C GLY A 71 -17.12 6.86 29.79
N ASP A 72 -17.63 7.95 30.38
CA ASP A 72 -19.05 8.10 30.74
C ASP A 72 -19.89 8.59 29.54
N LEU A 73 -21.21 8.68 29.74
CA LEU A 73 -22.14 9.11 28.71
C LEU A 73 -21.93 10.58 28.32
N ALA A 74 -21.57 11.45 29.23
CA ALA A 74 -21.32 12.86 28.96
C ALA A 74 -20.06 13.03 28.08
N GLN A 75 -19.02 12.22 28.33
CA GLN A 75 -17.83 12.17 27.48
C GLN A 75 -18.15 11.64 26.09
N ALA A 76 -18.99 10.60 25.98
CA ALA A 76 -19.43 10.10 24.67
C ALA A 76 -20.27 11.14 23.90
N GLN A 77 -21.13 11.91 24.61
CA GLN A 77 -21.87 13.04 24.04
C GLN A 77 -20.94 14.19 23.61
N ARG A 78 -19.85 14.46 24.37
CA ARG A 78 -18.81 15.41 23.95
C ARG A 78 -18.17 14.99 22.64
N VAL A 79 -17.90 13.69 22.43
CA VAL A 79 -17.40 13.18 21.15
C VAL A 79 -18.39 13.44 20.01
N VAL A 80 -19.69 13.24 20.23
CA VAL A 80 -20.73 13.53 19.22
C VAL A 80 -20.71 15.00 18.78
N LEU A 81 -20.46 15.92 19.70
CA LEU A 81 -20.46 17.36 19.43
C LEU A 81 -19.14 17.84 18.85
N TRP A 82 -18.01 17.37 19.37
CA TRP A 82 -16.69 17.96 19.11
C TRP A 82 -15.79 17.19 18.15
N SER A 83 -16.03 15.87 17.94
CA SER A 83 -15.16 15.11 17.05
C SER A 83 -15.33 15.53 15.59
N ARG A 84 -14.22 15.84 14.94
CA ARG A 84 -14.16 16.16 13.50
C ARG A 84 -13.96 14.91 12.64
N LEU A 85 -13.39 13.84 13.23
CA LEU A 85 -12.99 12.62 12.52
C LEU A 85 -14.02 11.50 12.62
N ALA A 86 -14.80 11.47 13.70
CA ALA A 86 -15.79 10.45 13.93
C ALA A 86 -16.88 10.42 12.84
N SER A 87 -17.27 9.21 12.47
CA SER A 87 -18.43 8.96 11.62
C SER A 87 -19.69 8.67 12.44
N ARG A 88 -19.54 7.88 13.52
CA ARG A 88 -20.62 7.54 14.47
C ARG A 88 -20.04 7.31 15.87
N VAL A 89 -20.86 7.51 16.88
CA VAL A 89 -20.56 7.18 18.28
C VAL A 89 -21.56 6.14 18.75
N LEU A 90 -21.10 4.91 18.97
CA LEU A 90 -21.93 3.74 19.24
C LEU A 90 -21.82 3.39 20.73
N TRP A 91 -22.90 3.69 21.48
CA TRP A 91 -23.01 3.40 22.90
C TRP A 91 -23.61 2.01 23.11
N PRO A 92 -22.92 1.07 23.76
CA PRO A 92 -23.39 -0.30 23.89
C PRO A 92 -24.55 -0.43 24.88
N LEU A 93 -25.58 -1.18 24.51
CA LEU A 93 -26.68 -1.56 25.35
C LEU A 93 -26.56 -2.99 25.86
N ALA A 94 -26.16 -3.92 24.97
CA ALA A 94 -26.01 -5.33 25.28
C ALA A 94 -24.94 -6.01 24.43
N GLU A 95 -24.34 -7.04 24.99
CA GLU A 95 -23.43 -7.94 24.31
C GLU A 95 -23.77 -9.38 24.67
N PHE A 96 -23.91 -10.27 23.66
CA PHE A 96 -24.27 -11.67 23.86
C PHE A 96 -23.70 -12.58 22.77
N ASP A 97 -23.62 -13.87 23.04
CA ASP A 97 -23.23 -14.88 22.07
C ASP A 97 -24.34 -15.08 21.04
N CYS A 98 -23.99 -15.03 19.78
CA CYS A 98 -24.92 -15.05 18.64
C CYS A 98 -24.44 -16.06 17.59
N PRO A 99 -24.63 -17.37 17.84
CA PRO A 99 -24.23 -18.43 16.93
C PRO A 99 -25.12 -18.52 15.69
N ASP A 100 -26.36 -18.01 15.74
CA ASP A 100 -27.33 -18.07 14.65
C ASP A 100 -28.39 -16.94 14.75
N GLU A 101 -29.32 -16.95 13.79
CA GLU A 101 -30.38 -15.95 13.65
C GLU A 101 -31.40 -15.96 14.80
N GLN A 102 -31.65 -17.14 15.37
CA GLN A 102 -32.56 -17.25 16.50
C GLN A 102 -31.96 -16.67 17.77
N ALA A 103 -30.67 -16.92 18.00
CA ALA A 103 -29.94 -16.32 19.12
C ALA A 103 -29.89 -14.78 19.01
N LEU A 104 -29.77 -14.23 17.77
CA LEU A 104 -29.85 -12.79 17.53
C LEU A 104 -31.23 -12.24 17.94
N TYR A 105 -32.30 -12.88 17.48
CA TYR A 105 -33.66 -12.48 17.81
C TYR A 105 -33.92 -12.54 19.33
N ASP A 106 -33.62 -13.67 19.96
CA ASP A 106 -33.87 -13.90 21.37
C ASP A 106 -33.09 -12.91 22.25
N GLY A 107 -31.80 -12.69 21.94
CA GLY A 107 -30.98 -11.75 22.68
C GLY A 107 -31.49 -10.32 22.61
N VAL A 108 -31.99 -9.87 21.44
CA VAL A 108 -32.57 -8.54 21.26
C VAL A 108 -33.96 -8.45 21.89
N HIS A 109 -34.80 -9.50 21.81
CA HIS A 109 -36.14 -9.57 22.40
C HIS A 109 -36.10 -9.54 23.91
N MET A 110 -35.05 -10.09 24.56
CA MET A 110 -34.88 -10.04 26.02
C MET A 110 -34.55 -8.65 26.59
N MET A 111 -34.15 -7.70 25.74
CA MET A 111 -33.81 -6.34 26.17
C MET A 111 -35.09 -5.56 26.54
N PRO A 112 -35.05 -4.71 27.61
CA PRO A 112 -36.20 -3.89 28.04
C PRO A 112 -36.33 -2.65 27.15
N TRP A 113 -36.84 -2.81 25.94
CA TRP A 113 -36.93 -1.72 24.95
C TRP A 113 -37.79 -0.55 25.40
N GLN A 114 -38.76 -0.79 26.29
CA GLN A 114 -39.58 0.26 26.94
C GLN A 114 -38.75 1.26 27.75
N ASP A 115 -37.55 0.86 28.20
CA ASP A 115 -36.64 1.76 28.96
C ASP A 115 -35.77 2.59 28.00
N HIS A 116 -35.72 2.22 26.71
CA HIS A 116 -34.93 2.87 25.70
C HIS A 116 -35.73 3.75 24.75
N MET A 117 -36.99 3.42 24.48
CA MET A 117 -37.83 4.15 23.52
C MET A 117 -39.30 4.10 23.88
N LYS A 118 -40.04 5.13 23.46
CA LYS A 118 -41.50 5.15 23.55
C LYS A 118 -42.13 4.55 22.27
N PRO A 119 -43.39 4.02 22.36
CA PRO A 119 -44.06 3.40 21.21
C PRO A 119 -44.23 4.34 19.99
N GLU A 120 -44.49 5.62 20.23
CA GLU A 120 -44.68 6.63 19.21
C GLU A 120 -43.41 7.06 18.48
N MET A 121 -42.25 6.61 18.96
CA MET A 121 -40.95 6.92 18.33
C MET A 121 -40.70 6.03 17.11
N THR A 122 -39.92 6.57 16.18
CA THR A 122 -39.44 5.86 15.00
C THR A 122 -38.06 5.29 15.23
N LEU A 123 -37.78 4.12 14.63
CA LEU A 123 -36.48 3.48 14.71
C LEU A 123 -35.88 3.18 13.33
N ALA A 124 -34.54 3.09 13.28
CA ALA A 124 -33.81 2.46 12.18
C ALA A 124 -32.74 1.53 12.76
N VAL A 125 -32.38 0.50 11.99
CA VAL A 125 -31.34 -0.46 12.39
C VAL A 125 -30.27 -0.52 11.29
N ASP A 126 -29.03 -0.23 11.67
CA ASP A 126 -27.83 -0.46 10.85
C ASP A 126 -27.13 -1.72 11.36
N ALA A 127 -26.70 -2.61 10.47
CA ALA A 127 -26.04 -3.85 10.86
C ALA A 127 -24.71 -4.01 10.12
N HIS A 128 -23.69 -4.39 10.88
CA HIS A 128 -22.38 -4.80 10.37
C HIS A 128 -22.13 -6.25 10.77
N VAL A 129 -22.09 -7.15 9.79
CA VAL A 129 -22.00 -8.60 10.00
C VAL A 129 -20.70 -9.12 9.41
N SER A 130 -19.96 -9.85 10.24
CA SER A 130 -18.76 -10.60 9.85
C SER A 130 -18.83 -11.97 10.53
N GLY A 131 -19.53 -12.95 9.90
CA GLY A 131 -19.76 -14.26 10.48
C GLY A 131 -20.13 -15.29 9.42
N ASP A 132 -20.04 -16.56 9.79
CA ASP A 132 -20.23 -17.69 8.86
C ASP A 132 -21.70 -18.03 8.62
N LYS A 133 -22.58 -17.78 9.61
CA LYS A 133 -24.02 -18.16 9.55
C LYS A 133 -24.93 -16.99 9.20
N ILE A 134 -24.69 -15.80 9.77
CA ILE A 134 -25.41 -14.58 9.38
C ILE A 134 -24.50 -13.75 8.50
N THR A 135 -24.75 -13.76 7.19
CA THR A 135 -23.91 -13.10 6.18
C THR A 135 -24.54 -11.83 5.60
N HIS A 136 -25.86 -11.65 5.76
CA HIS A 136 -26.59 -10.54 5.17
C HIS A 136 -26.97 -9.49 6.21
N ALA A 137 -26.31 -8.31 6.16
CA ALA A 137 -26.55 -7.20 7.08
C ALA A 137 -28.02 -6.71 7.05
N ARG A 138 -28.65 -6.63 5.89
CA ARG A 138 -30.06 -6.21 5.74
C ARG A 138 -31.01 -7.17 6.42
N PHE A 139 -30.77 -8.48 6.32
CA PHE A 139 -31.57 -9.48 7.03
C PHE A 139 -31.39 -9.39 8.53
N ALA A 140 -30.16 -9.25 9.03
CA ALA A 140 -29.87 -9.08 10.44
C ALA A 140 -30.56 -7.83 11.01
N ALA A 141 -30.53 -6.70 10.29
CA ALA A 141 -31.22 -5.47 10.67
C ALA A 141 -32.72 -5.66 10.77
N GLN A 142 -33.34 -6.40 9.83
CA GLN A 142 -34.78 -6.71 9.87
C GLN A 142 -35.11 -7.61 11.07
N ARG A 143 -34.29 -8.60 11.37
CA ARG A 143 -34.47 -9.52 12.49
C ARG A 143 -34.45 -8.78 13.84
N ILE A 144 -33.54 -7.82 13.99
CA ILE A 144 -33.46 -6.93 15.16
C ILE A 144 -34.75 -6.09 15.27
N LYS A 145 -35.15 -5.45 14.17
CA LYS A 145 -36.38 -4.66 14.15
C LYS A 145 -37.59 -5.50 14.60
N ASP A 146 -37.73 -6.73 14.08
CA ASP A 146 -38.84 -7.62 14.45
C ASP A 146 -38.79 -7.96 15.95
N ALA A 147 -37.60 -8.27 16.50
CA ALA A 147 -37.44 -8.56 17.93
C ALA A 147 -37.79 -7.37 18.81
N VAL A 148 -37.40 -6.12 18.42
CA VAL A 148 -37.78 -4.88 19.12
C VAL A 148 -39.30 -4.69 19.13
N VAL A 149 -39.93 -4.82 17.97
CA VAL A 149 -41.39 -4.67 17.80
C VAL A 149 -42.16 -5.72 18.65
N ASP A 150 -41.74 -6.98 18.60
CA ASP A 150 -42.42 -8.05 19.29
C ASP A 150 -42.21 -7.94 20.79
N ARG A 151 -41.06 -7.46 21.28
CA ARG A 151 -40.85 -7.14 22.70
C ARG A 151 -41.78 -6.04 23.19
N MET A 152 -41.89 -4.94 22.44
CA MET A 152 -42.78 -3.83 22.81
C MET A 152 -44.24 -4.32 22.88
N ARG A 153 -44.67 -5.15 21.92
CA ARG A 153 -46.02 -5.76 21.95
C ARG A 153 -46.24 -6.69 23.12
N SER A 154 -45.24 -7.50 23.49
CA SER A 154 -45.34 -8.40 24.64
C SER A 154 -45.54 -7.67 26.00
N GLU A 155 -45.10 -6.41 26.05
CA GLU A 155 -45.33 -5.50 27.19
C GLU A 155 -46.66 -4.72 27.04
N GLY A 156 -47.51 -5.04 26.06
CA GLY A 156 -48.79 -4.37 25.85
C GLY A 156 -48.71 -2.98 25.22
N LEU A 157 -47.56 -2.65 24.62
CA LEU A 157 -47.31 -1.35 24.02
C LEU A 157 -47.61 -1.39 22.50
N GLU A 158 -47.87 -0.22 21.92
CA GLU A 158 -48.02 -0.08 20.48
C GLU A 158 -46.73 -0.37 19.73
N ARG A 159 -46.89 -0.72 18.47
CA ARG A 159 -45.78 -1.01 17.56
C ARG A 159 -45.02 0.27 17.13
N PRO A 160 -43.72 0.40 17.42
CA PRO A 160 -42.94 1.52 16.87
C PRO A 160 -42.82 1.46 15.33
N SER A 161 -42.82 2.63 14.72
CA SER A 161 -42.67 2.79 13.27
C SER A 161 -41.20 2.82 12.84
N VAL A 162 -40.94 2.53 11.55
CA VAL A 162 -39.60 2.59 10.96
C VAL A 162 -39.44 3.86 10.12
N ASN A 163 -38.38 4.60 10.38
CA ASN A 163 -37.93 5.70 9.52
C ASN A 163 -36.42 5.55 9.29
N THR A 164 -36.02 5.21 8.06
CA THR A 164 -34.61 4.96 7.73
C THR A 164 -33.78 6.23 7.59
N ASP A 165 -34.42 7.34 7.25
CA ASP A 165 -33.74 8.60 6.97
C ASP A 165 -33.50 9.43 8.23
N LEU A 166 -34.57 9.73 8.97
CA LEU A 166 -34.55 10.54 10.18
C LEU A 166 -35.27 9.81 11.33
N PRO A 167 -34.70 8.71 11.85
CA PRO A 167 -35.26 7.99 12.98
C PRO A 167 -35.07 8.76 14.28
N ASP A 168 -36.00 8.60 15.22
CA ASP A 168 -35.83 9.08 16.60
C ASP A 168 -34.71 8.32 17.32
N ILE A 169 -34.56 7.03 17.00
CA ILE A 169 -33.54 6.15 17.56
C ILE A 169 -32.89 5.34 16.44
N ARG A 170 -31.55 5.35 16.41
CA ARG A 170 -30.77 4.51 15.51
C ARG A 170 -30.05 3.44 16.28
N ILE A 171 -30.42 2.19 16.03
CA ILE A 171 -29.81 1.00 16.62
C ILE A 171 -28.71 0.50 15.70
N ASN A 172 -27.59 0.06 16.27
CA ASN A 172 -26.49 -0.53 15.52
C ASN A 172 -26.20 -1.95 16.01
N LEU A 173 -26.05 -2.90 15.08
CA LEU A 173 -25.53 -4.23 15.33
C LEU A 173 -24.10 -4.32 14.86
N SER A 174 -23.21 -4.78 15.72
CA SER A 174 -21.89 -5.31 15.32
C SER A 174 -21.87 -6.81 15.64
N LEU A 175 -21.84 -7.65 14.60
CA LEU A 175 -21.70 -9.11 14.74
C LEU A 175 -20.33 -9.55 14.23
N ARG A 176 -19.50 -10.06 15.16
CA ARG A 176 -18.15 -10.53 14.86
C ARG A 176 -17.84 -11.80 15.62
N LYS A 177 -17.32 -12.82 14.94
CA LYS A 177 -16.89 -14.11 15.55
C LYS A 177 -17.98 -14.71 16.45
N GLY A 178 -19.23 -14.71 16.00
CA GLY A 178 -20.36 -15.26 16.75
C GLY A 178 -20.77 -14.47 17.99
N ARG A 179 -20.36 -13.21 18.10
CA ARG A 179 -20.71 -12.30 19.22
C ARG A 179 -21.41 -11.06 18.70
N ALA A 180 -22.58 -10.77 19.21
CA ALA A 180 -23.40 -9.62 18.84
C ALA A 180 -23.28 -8.52 19.89
N THR A 181 -23.03 -7.29 19.46
CA THR A 181 -23.11 -6.07 20.27
C THR A 181 -24.22 -5.20 19.72
N ILE A 182 -25.21 -4.88 20.53
CA ILE A 182 -26.29 -3.94 20.24
C ILE A 182 -25.95 -2.60 20.87
N SER A 183 -25.94 -1.55 20.03
CA SER A 183 -25.58 -0.19 20.44
C SER A 183 -26.60 0.84 19.97
N ILE A 184 -26.69 1.98 20.66
CA ILE A 184 -27.36 3.19 20.18
C ILE A 184 -26.33 4.09 19.49
N ASP A 185 -26.66 4.58 18.31
CA ASP A 185 -25.91 5.67 17.68
C ASP A 185 -26.31 7.00 18.34
N LEU A 186 -25.45 7.50 19.23
CA LEU A 186 -25.72 8.74 19.99
C LEU A 186 -25.81 9.96 19.07
N GLY A 187 -25.20 9.92 17.89
CA GLY A 187 -25.23 10.99 16.91
C GLY A 187 -26.47 11.00 16.00
N GLY A 188 -27.32 9.97 16.10
CA GLY A 188 -28.53 9.84 15.25
C GLY A 188 -28.26 9.64 13.76
N GLY A 189 -27.00 9.54 13.35
CA GLY A 189 -26.58 9.37 11.96
C GLY A 189 -25.14 9.83 11.69
N PRO A 190 -24.73 9.91 10.40
CA PRO A 190 -23.32 10.17 10.05
C PRO A 190 -22.86 11.57 10.46
N LEU A 191 -21.85 11.66 11.33
CA LEU A 191 -21.35 12.90 11.94
C LEU A 191 -20.62 13.83 10.94
N HIS A 192 -20.17 13.33 9.78
CA HIS A 192 -19.54 14.15 8.76
C HIS A 192 -20.51 15.15 8.11
N ARG A 193 -21.81 14.91 8.13
CA ARG A 193 -22.80 15.88 7.64
C ARG A 193 -22.93 17.04 8.62
N ARG A 194 -22.14 18.11 8.43
CA ARG A 194 -22.09 19.24 9.39
C ARG A 194 -23.31 20.14 9.38
N GLY A 195 -24.04 20.19 8.27
CA GLY A 195 -25.26 21.01 8.11
C GLY A 195 -25.07 22.32 7.33
N TRP A 196 -23.84 22.72 7.02
CA TRP A 196 -23.56 23.94 6.27
C TRP A 196 -23.54 23.74 4.73
N ARG A 197 -23.55 22.51 4.24
CA ARG A 197 -23.52 22.23 2.80
C ARG A 197 -24.90 22.36 2.19
N GLY A 198 -25.06 23.20 1.15
CA GLY A 198 -26.25 23.28 0.32
C GLY A 198 -26.50 22.02 -0.51
N ALA A 199 -27.71 21.89 -1.07
CA ALA A 199 -28.03 20.79 -1.95
C ALA A 199 -27.21 20.88 -3.25
N ALA A 200 -26.69 19.73 -3.68
CA ALA A 200 -26.15 19.42 -4.99
C ALA A 200 -24.77 19.99 -5.39
N HIS A 201 -23.76 19.21 -5.15
CA HIS A 201 -22.63 19.04 -6.07
C HIS A 201 -22.21 17.57 -6.10
N ASP A 202 -21.74 17.09 -7.26
CA ASP A 202 -21.32 15.70 -7.48
C ASP A 202 -20.18 15.31 -6.53
N ALA A 203 -20.46 14.34 -5.67
CA ALA A 203 -19.51 13.61 -4.80
C ALA A 203 -18.42 14.46 -4.09
N PRO A 204 -18.78 15.46 -3.28
CA PRO A 204 -17.78 16.29 -2.59
C PRO A 204 -17.00 15.49 -1.54
N LEU A 205 -15.77 15.95 -1.23
CA LEU A 205 -14.98 15.42 -0.14
C LEU A 205 -15.78 15.43 1.18
N ARG A 206 -15.77 14.31 1.91
CA ARG A 206 -16.44 14.25 3.23
C ARG A 206 -15.71 15.13 4.22
N GLU A 207 -16.45 15.83 5.08
CA GLU A 207 -15.92 16.80 6.02
C GLU A 207 -14.95 16.16 7.04
N ASN A 208 -15.18 14.92 7.46
CA ASN A 208 -14.26 14.22 8.36
C ASN A 208 -12.93 13.83 7.67
N LEU A 209 -12.96 13.56 6.35
CA LEU A 209 -11.74 13.35 5.59
C LEU A 209 -11.00 14.68 5.35
N ALA A 210 -11.74 15.77 5.08
CA ALA A 210 -11.18 17.11 5.01
C ALA A 210 -10.48 17.52 6.31
N ALA A 211 -11.11 17.24 7.46
CA ALA A 211 -10.49 17.47 8.77
C ALA A 211 -9.19 16.66 8.96
N ALA A 212 -9.15 15.42 8.47
CA ALA A 212 -7.93 14.61 8.52
C ALA A 212 -6.79 15.19 7.67
N VAL A 213 -7.09 15.69 6.46
CA VAL A 213 -6.12 16.38 5.59
C VAL A 213 -5.55 17.62 6.30
N LEU A 214 -6.40 18.42 6.93
CA LEU A 214 -6.02 19.63 7.70
C LEU A 214 -5.13 19.27 8.92
N LEU A 215 -5.50 18.24 9.68
CA LEU A 215 -4.74 17.77 10.85
C LEU A 215 -3.36 17.23 10.45
N ARG A 216 -3.26 16.45 9.35
CA ARG A 216 -2.00 15.97 8.79
C ARG A 216 -1.15 17.13 8.24
N GLY A 217 -1.81 18.17 7.72
CA GLY A 217 -1.21 19.46 7.36
C GLY A 217 -0.76 20.28 8.56
N GLN A 218 -1.06 19.86 9.81
CA GLN A 218 -0.79 20.61 11.05
C GLN A 218 -1.45 22.00 11.09
N TRP A 219 -2.60 22.15 10.46
CA TRP A 219 -3.30 23.44 10.37
C TRP A 219 -3.53 24.12 11.72
N PRO A 220 -4.04 23.46 12.79
CA PRO A 220 -4.26 24.14 14.07
C PRO A 220 -2.98 24.73 14.66
N ARG A 221 -1.86 24.04 14.54
CA ARG A 221 -0.55 24.52 15.02
C ARG A 221 -0.05 25.72 14.20
N LEU A 222 -0.18 25.64 12.87
CA LEU A 222 0.28 26.72 11.99
C LEU A 222 -0.60 27.97 12.12
N HIS A 223 -1.92 27.81 12.26
CA HIS A 223 -2.85 28.90 12.55
C HIS A 223 -2.49 29.61 13.86
N ALA A 224 -2.25 28.84 14.94
CA ALA A 224 -1.82 29.40 16.23
C ALA A 224 -0.50 30.17 16.14
N ALA A 225 0.37 29.83 15.20
CA ALA A 225 1.61 30.54 14.89
C ALA A 225 1.43 31.74 13.91
N GLY A 226 0.20 32.09 13.53
CA GLY A 226 -0.11 33.15 12.61
C GLY A 226 -0.02 32.78 11.12
N GLY A 227 0.04 31.50 10.79
CA GLY A 227 0.12 31.00 9.42
C GLY A 227 -1.21 30.99 8.68
N GLY A 228 -1.14 30.86 7.35
CA GLY A 228 -2.27 30.78 6.43
C GLY A 228 -2.65 29.38 5.99
N LEU A 229 -3.86 29.26 5.45
CA LEU A 229 -4.38 28.06 4.79
C LEU A 229 -4.64 28.38 3.31
N LEU A 230 -4.16 27.52 2.40
CA LEU A 230 -4.35 27.67 0.97
C LEU A 230 -4.91 26.35 0.37
N ASP A 231 -5.99 26.47 -0.43
CA ASP A 231 -6.46 25.39 -1.30
C ASP A 231 -6.50 25.93 -2.75
N PRO A 232 -5.59 25.48 -3.62
CA PRO A 232 -5.48 25.98 -5.00
C PRO A 232 -6.48 25.38 -5.98
N MET A 233 -7.29 24.39 -5.56
CA MET A 233 -8.37 23.74 -6.33
C MET A 233 -9.54 23.46 -5.40
N CYS A 234 -10.12 24.54 -4.83
CA CYS A 234 -10.96 24.45 -3.65
C CYS A 234 -12.35 23.84 -3.90
N GLY A 235 -12.79 23.72 -5.16
CA GLY A 235 -14.12 23.21 -5.48
C GLY A 235 -15.20 23.97 -4.70
N SER A 236 -16.08 23.25 -4.02
CA SER A 236 -17.13 23.82 -3.15
C SER A 236 -16.63 24.31 -1.77
N GLY A 237 -15.32 24.40 -1.55
CA GLY A 237 -14.70 25.01 -0.37
C GLY A 237 -14.61 24.10 0.86
N THR A 238 -14.78 22.79 0.76
CA THR A 238 -14.86 21.89 1.93
C THR A 238 -13.65 21.97 2.84
N LEU A 239 -12.43 21.93 2.30
CA LEU A 239 -11.18 21.99 3.07
C LEU A 239 -11.03 23.36 3.76
N LEU A 240 -11.38 24.44 3.07
CA LEU A 240 -11.24 25.79 3.59
C LEU A 240 -12.26 26.10 4.69
N ILE A 241 -13.51 25.65 4.51
CA ILE A 241 -14.59 25.86 5.49
C ILE A 241 -14.31 25.05 6.77
N GLU A 242 -13.96 23.75 6.64
CA GLU A 242 -13.54 22.94 7.80
C GLU A 242 -12.30 23.55 8.48
N GLY A 243 -11.36 24.10 7.70
CA GLY A 243 -10.18 24.78 8.22
C GLY A 243 -10.50 26.06 8.99
N ALA A 244 -11.42 26.88 8.49
CA ALA A 244 -11.89 28.12 9.14
C ALA A 244 -12.68 27.79 10.42
N LEU A 245 -13.60 26.82 10.38
CA LEU A 245 -14.34 26.32 11.56
C LEU A 245 -13.43 25.73 12.62
N MET A 246 -12.34 25.07 12.20
CA MET A 246 -11.31 24.53 13.10
C MET A 246 -10.51 25.67 13.77
N ALA A 247 -10.15 26.71 13.01
CA ALA A 247 -9.43 27.87 13.48
C ALA A 247 -10.28 28.73 14.45
N ALA A 248 -11.59 28.81 14.19
CA ALA A 248 -12.55 29.51 15.06
C ALA A 248 -13.04 28.65 16.24
N ASP A 249 -12.47 27.47 16.45
CA ASP A 249 -12.86 26.56 17.54
C ASP A 249 -14.37 26.24 17.59
N VAL A 250 -15.02 26.18 16.45
CA VAL A 250 -16.45 25.85 16.29
C VAL A 250 -16.62 24.33 16.37
N ALA A 251 -17.47 23.87 17.28
CA ALA A 251 -17.79 22.44 17.40
C ALA A 251 -18.55 21.95 16.15
N PRO A 252 -18.07 20.89 15.45
CA PRO A 252 -18.65 20.43 14.19
C PRO A 252 -20.11 19.91 14.31
N GLY A 253 -20.56 19.59 15.52
CA GLY A 253 -21.93 19.15 15.79
C GLY A 253 -22.94 20.27 16.03
N LEU A 254 -22.52 21.53 16.24
CA LEU A 254 -23.42 22.64 16.59
C LEU A 254 -24.47 22.92 15.52
N MET A 255 -24.06 23.12 14.28
CA MET A 255 -24.98 23.42 13.17
C MET A 255 -25.86 22.23 12.81
N ARG A 256 -25.33 21.04 12.91
CA ARG A 256 -26.02 19.80 12.59
C ARG A 256 -27.20 19.52 13.51
N HIS A 257 -27.07 19.77 14.81
CA HIS A 257 -28.07 19.42 15.82
C HIS A 257 -28.87 20.63 16.33
N GLY A 258 -28.34 21.84 16.10
CA GLY A 258 -28.93 23.06 16.65
C GLY A 258 -29.04 23.00 18.18
N SER A 259 -30.26 23.17 18.70
CA SER A 259 -30.54 23.08 20.12
C SER A 259 -31.12 21.73 20.59
N LEU A 260 -31.41 20.84 19.64
CA LEU A 260 -32.04 19.54 19.93
C LEU A 260 -31.01 18.45 20.24
N PRO A 261 -31.34 17.47 21.08
CA PRO A 261 -30.54 16.28 21.23
C PRO A 261 -30.45 15.51 19.90
N PRO A 262 -29.27 14.98 19.53
CA PRO A 262 -29.08 14.24 18.27
C PRO A 262 -29.79 12.88 18.24
N SER A 263 -30.16 12.35 19.41
CA SER A 263 -30.93 11.12 19.58
C SER A 263 -32.03 11.32 20.58
N ARG A 264 -33.21 10.75 20.37
CA ARG A 264 -34.35 10.74 21.30
C ARG A 264 -34.35 9.53 22.22
N TRP A 265 -33.25 8.78 22.25
CA TRP A 265 -33.04 7.67 23.18
C TRP A 265 -33.34 8.12 24.63
N LEU A 266 -34.17 7.35 25.36
CA LEU A 266 -34.60 7.74 26.72
C LEU A 266 -33.43 7.81 27.73
N GLY A 267 -32.35 7.03 27.48
CA GLY A 267 -31.12 7.10 28.26
C GLY A 267 -30.19 8.28 27.92
N PHE A 268 -30.55 9.14 26.94
CA PHE A 268 -29.71 10.28 26.56
C PHE A 268 -29.72 11.35 27.65
N ASP A 269 -28.52 11.77 28.10
CA ASP A 269 -28.37 12.80 29.15
C ASP A 269 -28.56 14.20 28.53
N LYS A 270 -29.76 14.73 28.71
CA LYS A 270 -30.15 16.04 28.15
C LYS A 270 -29.52 17.21 28.92
N ASP A 271 -29.21 17.05 30.18
CA ASP A 271 -28.62 18.12 30.99
C ASP A 271 -27.14 18.28 30.65
N SER A 272 -26.39 17.18 30.56
CA SER A 272 -25.02 17.19 30.02
C SER A 272 -24.96 17.73 28.61
N TRP A 273 -25.89 17.33 27.73
CA TRP A 273 -25.95 17.86 26.36
C TRP A 273 -26.18 19.37 26.32
N LYS A 274 -27.10 19.89 27.15
CA LYS A 274 -27.36 21.34 27.26
C LYS A 274 -26.12 22.09 27.73
N ALA A 275 -25.39 21.57 28.71
CA ALA A 275 -24.14 22.16 29.20
C ALA A 275 -23.05 22.17 28.08
N LEU A 276 -22.91 21.06 27.36
CA LEU A 276 -21.97 20.97 26.21
C LEU A 276 -22.31 21.96 25.09
N LEU A 277 -23.61 22.13 24.78
CA LEU A 277 -24.03 23.14 23.79
C LEU A 277 -23.74 24.57 24.26
N ALA A 278 -23.94 24.88 25.56
CA ALA A 278 -23.61 26.20 26.10
C ALA A 278 -22.12 26.51 25.97
N GLU A 279 -21.25 25.56 26.39
CA GLU A 279 -19.80 25.67 26.23
C GLU A 279 -19.41 25.88 24.73
N ALA A 280 -20.00 25.08 23.85
CA ALA A 280 -19.66 25.14 22.44
C ALA A 280 -20.07 26.47 21.79
N ARG A 281 -21.21 27.05 22.16
CA ARG A 281 -21.66 28.37 21.66
C ARG A 281 -20.82 29.51 22.19
N GLU A 282 -20.37 29.44 23.44
CA GLU A 282 -19.43 30.42 23.98
C GLU A 282 -18.12 30.41 23.20
N ARG A 283 -17.56 29.22 22.96
CA ARG A 283 -16.33 29.05 22.18
C ARG A 283 -16.49 29.48 20.73
N GLU A 284 -17.61 29.14 20.09
CA GLU A 284 -17.97 29.60 18.73
C GLU A 284 -17.98 31.13 18.65
N THR A 285 -18.68 31.80 19.59
CA THR A 285 -18.79 33.27 19.59
C THR A 285 -17.43 33.92 19.73
N ALA A 286 -16.63 33.44 20.68
CA ALA A 286 -15.27 33.97 20.91
C ALA A 286 -14.34 33.69 19.71
N GLY A 287 -14.42 32.46 19.18
CA GLY A 287 -13.56 32.03 18.08
C GLY A 287 -13.88 32.73 16.76
N LEU A 288 -15.15 32.90 16.39
CA LEU A 288 -15.54 33.64 15.19
C LEU A 288 -15.16 35.12 15.27
N ALA A 289 -15.27 35.74 16.45
CA ALA A 289 -14.85 37.10 16.67
C ALA A 289 -13.31 37.30 16.56
N ALA A 290 -12.54 36.27 16.90
CA ALA A 290 -11.08 36.28 16.82
C ALA A 290 -10.51 35.84 15.44
N LEU A 291 -11.37 35.23 14.59
CA LEU A 291 -10.95 34.63 13.34
C LEU A 291 -10.48 35.69 12.32
N LYS A 292 -9.23 35.55 11.87
CA LYS A 292 -8.62 36.48 10.90
C LYS A 292 -8.78 35.99 9.45
N PRO A 293 -8.69 36.86 8.43
CA PRO A 293 -8.78 36.49 7.02
C PRO A 293 -7.46 35.86 6.52
N VAL A 294 -7.14 34.69 6.99
CA VAL A 294 -5.89 33.93 6.68
C VAL A 294 -6.13 32.67 5.86
N VAL A 295 -7.35 32.51 5.33
CA VAL A 295 -7.75 31.35 4.53
C VAL A 295 -7.94 31.79 3.08
N PHE A 296 -7.31 31.09 2.13
CA PHE A 296 -7.27 31.44 0.72
C PHE A 296 -7.69 30.25 -0.13
N GLY A 297 -8.60 30.48 -1.09
CA GLY A 297 -9.06 29.45 -2.02
C GLY A 297 -9.06 29.95 -3.44
N SER A 298 -8.65 29.10 -4.36
CA SER A 298 -8.81 29.35 -5.79
C SER A 298 -9.36 28.13 -6.53
N ASP A 299 -10.04 28.39 -7.61
CA ASP A 299 -10.51 27.36 -8.56
C ASP A 299 -10.65 27.99 -9.94
N ILE A 300 -10.50 27.21 -11.00
CA ILE A 300 -10.69 27.67 -12.37
C ILE A 300 -12.18 27.81 -12.70
N ASP A 301 -13.02 26.99 -12.06
CA ASP A 301 -14.48 26.97 -12.30
C ASP A 301 -15.18 28.06 -11.48
N PRO A 302 -15.80 29.06 -12.15
CA PRO A 302 -16.56 30.10 -11.45
C PRO A 302 -17.78 29.58 -10.69
N LEU A 303 -18.35 28.44 -11.08
CA LEU A 303 -19.49 27.82 -10.36
C LEU A 303 -19.02 27.19 -9.05
N ALA A 304 -17.85 26.58 -9.05
CA ALA A 304 -17.21 26.06 -7.84
C ALA A 304 -16.95 27.18 -6.82
N ILE A 305 -16.39 28.31 -7.29
CA ILE A 305 -16.16 29.51 -6.44
C ILE A 305 -17.47 30.09 -5.90
N ALA A 306 -18.54 30.15 -6.70
CA ALA A 306 -19.85 30.61 -6.24
C ALA A 306 -20.41 29.70 -5.13
N ALA A 307 -20.35 28.38 -5.34
CA ALA A 307 -20.79 27.39 -4.36
C ALA A 307 -19.94 27.44 -3.07
N ALA A 308 -18.61 27.65 -3.20
CA ALA A 308 -17.73 27.77 -2.05
C ALA A 308 -18.07 28.99 -1.18
N ARG A 309 -18.41 30.12 -1.80
CA ARG A 309 -18.84 31.35 -1.11
C ARG A 309 -20.17 31.12 -0.38
N GLU A 310 -21.17 30.56 -1.07
CA GLU A 310 -22.47 30.24 -0.45
C GLU A 310 -22.32 29.31 0.74
N ASN A 311 -21.55 28.22 0.62
CA ASN A 311 -21.28 27.30 1.71
C ASN A 311 -20.55 27.99 2.88
N ALA A 312 -19.60 28.90 2.60
CA ALA A 312 -18.87 29.64 3.62
C ALA A 312 -19.77 30.67 4.36
N GLU A 313 -20.74 31.27 3.65
CA GLU A 313 -21.78 32.12 4.24
C GLU A 313 -22.68 31.32 5.19
N VAL A 314 -23.19 30.16 4.74
CA VAL A 314 -23.99 29.27 5.58
C VAL A 314 -23.22 28.79 6.80
N ALA A 315 -21.92 28.52 6.63
CA ALA A 315 -21.04 28.13 7.75
C ALA A 315 -20.65 29.29 8.68
N GLY A 316 -20.96 30.56 8.33
CA GLY A 316 -20.63 31.74 9.13
C GLY A 316 -19.17 32.18 9.09
N VAL A 317 -18.36 31.63 8.16
CA VAL A 317 -16.90 31.86 8.08
C VAL A 317 -16.47 32.61 6.82
N ALA A 318 -17.40 33.10 6.01
CA ALA A 318 -17.09 33.77 4.73
C ALA A 318 -16.14 34.97 4.89
N HIS A 319 -16.21 35.69 6.02
CA HIS A 319 -15.36 36.85 6.32
C HIS A 319 -13.87 36.49 6.50
N ALA A 320 -13.56 35.24 6.77
CA ALA A 320 -12.21 34.74 6.98
C ALA A 320 -11.58 34.12 5.72
N ILE A 321 -12.35 33.93 4.65
CA ILE A 321 -11.92 33.20 3.46
C ILE A 321 -11.90 34.13 2.25
N THR A 322 -10.75 34.23 1.61
CA THR A 322 -10.57 34.93 0.34
C THR A 322 -10.66 33.96 -0.82
N PHE A 323 -11.69 34.06 -1.65
CA PHE A 323 -11.88 33.26 -2.84
C PHE A 323 -11.48 34.00 -4.11
N SER A 324 -10.71 33.40 -4.98
CA SER A 324 -10.32 33.92 -6.29
C SER A 324 -10.58 32.89 -7.40
N ARG A 325 -10.99 33.38 -8.58
CA ARG A 325 -10.96 32.54 -9.78
C ARG A 325 -9.57 32.62 -10.39
N ALA A 326 -8.85 31.51 -10.43
CA ALA A 326 -7.50 31.44 -11.00
C ALA A 326 -7.22 30.06 -11.61
N ASP A 327 -6.46 30.02 -12.70
CA ASP A 327 -5.83 28.78 -13.15
C ASP A 327 -4.68 28.45 -12.20
N ILE A 328 -4.34 27.16 -12.06
CA ILE A 328 -3.25 26.72 -11.19
C ILE A 328 -1.90 27.35 -11.57
N ASP A 329 -1.68 27.63 -12.85
CA ASP A 329 -0.43 28.25 -13.32
C ASP A 329 -0.31 29.72 -12.87
N ASP A 330 -1.41 30.39 -12.57
CA ASP A 330 -1.51 31.77 -12.09
C ASP A 330 -1.88 31.85 -10.60
N LEU A 331 -1.52 30.81 -9.81
CA LEU A 331 -1.86 30.72 -8.38
C LEU A 331 -1.36 31.95 -7.60
N PRO A 332 -2.27 32.73 -6.97
CA PRO A 332 -1.88 33.91 -6.17
C PRO A 332 -1.16 33.44 -4.89
N ALA A 333 0.00 34.01 -4.64
CA ALA A 333 0.72 33.78 -3.38
C ALA A 333 0.03 34.55 -2.22
N PRO A 334 -0.38 33.86 -1.13
CA PRO A 334 -0.87 34.54 0.07
C PRO A 334 0.18 35.46 0.68
N PRO A 335 -0.22 36.63 1.26
CA PRO A 335 0.71 37.58 1.86
C PRO A 335 1.17 37.15 3.27
N LEU A 336 1.60 35.90 3.42
CA LEU A 336 2.01 35.29 4.68
C LEU A 336 3.27 34.42 4.47
N GLU A 337 4.19 34.47 5.44
CA GLU A 337 5.46 33.75 5.35
C GLU A 337 5.33 32.26 5.60
N ILE A 338 4.41 31.88 6.48
CA ILE A 338 4.18 30.46 6.87
C ILE A 338 2.73 30.05 6.63
N GLY A 339 2.50 28.77 6.42
CA GLY A 339 1.16 28.23 6.25
C GLY A 339 1.16 26.77 5.82
N THR A 340 -0.03 26.30 5.52
CA THR A 340 -0.22 24.97 4.93
C THR A 340 -1.10 25.05 3.69
N VAL A 341 -0.67 24.35 2.65
CA VAL A 341 -1.49 24.04 1.49
C VAL A 341 -2.24 22.75 1.77
N VAL A 342 -3.54 22.75 1.51
CA VAL A 342 -4.37 21.55 1.48
C VAL A 342 -5.02 21.48 0.10
N CYS A 343 -5.13 20.29 -0.47
CA CYS A 343 -5.78 20.16 -1.77
C CYS A 343 -6.29 18.73 -1.95
N ASN A 344 -7.41 18.62 -2.64
CA ASN A 344 -7.99 17.38 -3.14
C ASN A 344 -8.14 17.51 -4.66
N PRO A 345 -7.04 17.36 -5.44
CA PRO A 345 -7.11 17.46 -6.90
C PRO A 345 -8.01 16.40 -7.52
N PRO A 346 -8.53 16.57 -8.73
CA PRO A 346 -9.38 15.57 -9.40
C PRO A 346 -8.62 14.27 -9.67
N TYR A 347 -9.23 13.09 -9.37
CA TYR A 347 -8.59 11.77 -9.49
C TYR A 347 -9.53 10.60 -9.84
N ASP A 348 -10.81 10.84 -10.15
CA ASP A 348 -11.71 9.75 -10.50
C ASP A 348 -12.06 9.73 -12.00
N GLU A 349 -12.74 8.64 -12.45
CA GLU A 349 -13.14 8.46 -13.85
C GLU A 349 -14.05 9.58 -14.37
N ARG A 350 -14.68 10.36 -13.48
CA ARG A 350 -15.58 11.47 -13.82
C ARG A 350 -14.82 12.75 -14.14
N LEU A 351 -13.61 12.91 -13.59
CA LEU A 351 -12.76 14.09 -13.69
C LEU A 351 -11.37 13.75 -14.23
N ALA A 352 -11.22 12.75 -15.07
CA ALA A 352 -10.01 12.29 -15.76
C ALA A 352 -8.71 12.63 -15.01
N ALA A 353 -8.20 11.70 -14.21
CA ALA A 353 -6.91 11.82 -13.55
C ALA A 353 -5.81 12.20 -14.56
N ASP A 354 -5.31 13.43 -14.50
CA ASP A 354 -4.28 13.94 -15.41
C ASP A 354 -2.95 14.16 -14.66
N PRO A 355 -1.94 13.29 -14.87
CA PRO A 355 -0.61 13.50 -14.30
C PRO A 355 0.03 14.84 -14.65
N ALA A 356 -0.32 15.45 -15.81
CA ALA A 356 0.17 16.76 -16.19
C ALA A 356 -0.39 17.87 -15.30
N LEU A 357 -1.66 17.75 -14.89
CA LEU A 357 -2.26 18.67 -13.92
C LEU A 357 -1.56 18.58 -12.56
N TYR A 358 -1.23 17.37 -12.11
CA TYR A 358 -0.49 17.20 -10.85
C TYR A 358 0.92 17.78 -10.91
N ARG A 359 1.58 17.69 -12.07
CA ARG A 359 2.89 18.36 -12.27
C ARG A 359 2.75 19.87 -12.19
N ARG A 360 1.77 20.46 -12.89
CA ARG A 360 1.48 21.90 -12.83
C ARG A 360 1.18 22.34 -11.40
N LEU A 361 0.39 21.57 -10.65
CA LEU A 361 0.12 21.83 -9.22
C LEU A 361 1.42 21.88 -8.41
N GLY A 362 2.30 20.90 -8.56
CA GLY A 362 3.57 20.88 -7.84
C GLY A 362 4.47 22.06 -8.18
N ASP A 363 4.58 22.41 -9.46
CA ASP A 363 5.38 23.55 -9.93
C ASP A 363 4.83 24.89 -9.43
N ALA A 364 3.50 25.07 -9.47
CA ALA A 364 2.81 26.25 -8.96
C ALA A 364 3.03 26.45 -7.45
N LEU A 365 2.93 25.37 -6.67
CA LEU A 365 3.17 25.42 -5.22
C LEU A 365 4.61 25.74 -4.87
N GLN A 366 5.59 25.18 -5.60
CA GLN A 366 7.00 25.51 -5.43
C GLN A 366 7.31 26.98 -5.76
N LYS A 367 6.58 27.58 -6.68
CA LYS A 367 6.71 28.98 -7.07
C LYS A 367 6.02 29.92 -6.07
N ALA A 368 4.77 29.65 -5.69
CA ALA A 368 3.93 30.56 -4.92
C ALA A 368 4.25 30.52 -3.41
N VAL A 369 4.46 29.33 -2.84
CA VAL A 369 4.60 29.11 -1.38
C VAL A 369 5.69 28.10 -1.04
N PRO A 370 6.95 28.29 -1.48
CA PRO A 370 8.02 27.32 -1.38
C PRO A 370 8.34 26.87 0.05
N GLN A 371 8.16 27.76 1.03
CA GLN A 371 8.48 27.49 2.44
C GLN A 371 7.30 26.93 3.24
N TRP A 372 6.12 26.89 2.64
CA TRP A 372 4.94 26.35 3.30
C TRP A 372 4.98 24.85 3.38
N ARG A 373 4.11 24.30 4.22
CA ARG A 373 3.79 22.88 4.28
C ARG A 373 2.70 22.55 3.28
N ALA A 374 2.68 21.33 2.73
CA ALA A 374 1.57 20.84 1.92
C ALA A 374 1.03 19.52 2.47
N SER A 375 -0.29 19.34 2.39
CA SER A 375 -1.03 18.10 2.70
C SER A 375 -2.00 17.86 1.54
N LEU A 376 -1.61 17.02 0.57
CA LEU A 376 -2.33 16.81 -0.68
C LEU A 376 -2.93 15.41 -0.72
N LEU A 377 -4.25 15.31 -0.93
CA LEU A 377 -4.97 14.06 -1.07
C LEU A 377 -5.02 13.66 -2.54
N CYS A 378 -4.09 12.82 -2.97
CA CYS A 378 -3.97 12.34 -4.34
C CYS A 378 -4.76 11.04 -4.54
N GLY A 379 -5.25 10.79 -5.75
CA GLY A 379 -6.03 9.60 -6.07
C GLY A 379 -5.27 8.29 -5.89
N ASP A 380 -3.97 8.31 -6.15
CA ASP A 380 -3.07 7.17 -5.99
C ASP A 380 -1.61 7.63 -5.83
N ASP A 381 -0.69 6.66 -5.79
CA ASP A 381 0.74 6.88 -5.67
C ASP A 381 1.38 7.46 -6.92
N GLU A 382 0.88 7.12 -8.11
CA GLU A 382 1.40 7.60 -9.40
C GLU A 382 1.09 9.09 -9.53
N LEU A 383 -0.14 9.50 -9.21
CA LEU A 383 -0.55 10.90 -9.19
C LEU A 383 0.21 11.70 -8.12
N ALA A 384 0.40 11.12 -6.93
CA ALA A 384 1.20 11.75 -5.88
C ALA A 384 2.65 11.98 -6.33
N PHE A 385 3.24 11.00 -7.02
CA PHE A 385 4.58 11.14 -7.61
C PHE A 385 4.63 12.16 -8.74
N ALA A 386 3.57 12.23 -9.56
CA ALA A 386 3.46 13.18 -10.68
C ALA A 386 3.57 14.65 -10.25
N THR A 387 3.24 15.00 -8.99
CA THR A 387 3.44 16.35 -8.45
C THR A 387 4.90 16.81 -8.50
N GLY A 388 5.86 15.90 -8.51
CA GLY A 388 7.29 16.19 -8.38
C GLY A 388 7.69 16.76 -7.02
N LEU A 389 6.79 16.81 -6.05
CA LEU A 389 7.07 17.24 -4.69
C LEU A 389 7.74 16.14 -3.88
N ARG A 390 8.63 16.53 -2.97
CA ARG A 390 9.28 15.57 -2.07
C ARG A 390 8.43 15.36 -0.82
N ALA A 391 7.65 14.28 -0.81
CA ALA A 391 6.89 13.88 0.37
C ALA A 391 7.81 13.47 1.52
N GLY A 392 7.69 14.13 2.67
CA GLY A 392 8.34 13.73 3.92
C GLY A 392 7.58 12.62 4.63
N LYS A 393 6.25 12.56 4.46
CA LYS A 393 5.36 11.52 4.99
C LYS A 393 4.27 11.22 3.96
N LYS A 394 3.81 9.96 3.97
CA LYS A 394 2.71 9.47 3.14
C LYS A 394 1.76 8.65 4.01
N TYR A 395 0.46 8.83 3.80
CA TYR A 395 -0.59 8.09 4.50
C TYR A 395 -1.57 7.52 3.49
N GLN A 396 -1.97 6.27 3.69
CA GLN A 396 -3.07 5.65 2.96
C GLN A 396 -4.39 6.13 3.58
N MET A 397 -5.30 6.66 2.77
CA MET A 397 -6.63 7.12 3.16
C MET A 397 -7.69 6.60 2.21
N PHE A 398 -8.96 6.70 2.60
CA PHE A 398 -10.06 6.21 1.78
C PHE A 398 -11.15 7.28 1.63
N ASN A 399 -11.42 7.68 0.39
CA ASN A 399 -12.58 8.51 0.07
C ASN A 399 -13.74 7.62 -0.42
N GLY A 400 -14.61 7.23 0.51
CA GLY A 400 -15.60 6.19 0.25
C GLY A 400 -14.94 4.83 0.04
N ALA A 401 -15.08 4.25 -1.15
CA ALA A 401 -14.44 3.00 -1.55
C ALA A 401 -13.07 3.22 -2.23
N LEU A 402 -12.77 4.45 -2.64
CA LEU A 402 -11.54 4.78 -3.36
C LEU A 402 -10.37 4.88 -2.38
N GLU A 403 -9.31 4.15 -2.66
CA GLU A 403 -8.04 4.26 -1.96
C GLU A 403 -7.28 5.48 -2.48
N CYS A 404 -6.78 6.33 -1.58
CA CYS A 404 -6.09 7.58 -1.88
C CYS A 404 -4.75 7.65 -1.14
N ALA A 405 -3.80 8.35 -1.72
CA ALA A 405 -2.51 8.66 -1.11
C ALA A 405 -2.52 10.11 -0.59
N LEU A 406 -2.42 10.30 0.73
CA LEU A 406 -2.17 11.62 1.29
C LEU A 406 -0.67 11.84 1.44
N ILE A 407 -0.11 12.79 0.71
CA ILE A 407 1.30 13.19 0.85
C ILE A 407 1.43 14.46 1.68
N VAL A 408 2.46 14.48 2.53
CA VAL A 408 2.82 15.66 3.33
C VAL A 408 4.24 16.08 2.98
N CYS A 409 4.39 17.32 2.49
CA CYS A 409 5.66 17.97 2.18
C CYS A 409 5.92 19.09 3.21
N ASP A 410 7.15 19.18 3.72
CA ASP A 410 7.53 20.18 4.71
C ASP A 410 9.04 20.45 4.66
N PRO A 411 9.50 21.53 4.06
CA PRO A 411 8.75 22.50 3.22
C PRO A 411 8.38 21.93 1.83
N ILE A 412 7.54 22.65 1.08
CA ILE A 412 7.15 22.32 -0.30
C ILE A 412 8.36 22.26 -1.21
N ALA A 413 9.15 23.34 -1.25
CA ALA A 413 10.41 23.38 -1.97
C ALA A 413 11.56 23.04 -1.03
N VAL A 414 12.05 21.80 -1.11
CA VAL A 414 13.29 21.47 -0.42
C VAL A 414 14.43 22.24 -1.09
N PRO A 415 15.22 23.04 -0.36
CA PRO A 415 16.34 23.77 -0.94
C PRO A 415 17.21 22.81 -1.77
N LYS A 416 17.46 23.17 -3.04
CA LYS A 416 18.44 22.46 -3.86
C LYS A 416 19.77 22.59 -3.13
N ARG A 417 20.28 21.45 -2.66
CA ARG A 417 21.57 21.40 -1.97
C ARG A 417 22.65 21.81 -2.96
N ASP A 418 23.52 22.70 -2.53
CA ASP A 418 24.69 23.07 -3.30
C ASP A 418 25.51 21.79 -3.60
N PRO A 419 25.69 21.39 -4.87
CA PRO A 419 26.46 20.22 -5.23
C PRO A 419 27.92 20.29 -4.79
N ALA A 420 28.41 21.47 -4.42
CA ALA A 420 29.80 21.70 -3.98
C ALA A 420 30.09 21.25 -2.53
N VAL A 421 29.07 20.91 -1.71
CA VAL A 421 29.32 20.43 -0.35
C VAL A 421 29.28 18.90 -0.33
N PRO A 422 30.43 18.21 -0.20
CA PRO A 422 30.47 16.76 -0.06
C PRO A 422 29.61 16.33 1.14
N ARG A 423 28.76 15.32 0.94
CA ARG A 423 27.98 14.76 2.04
C ARG A 423 28.91 13.92 2.90
N GLU A 424 29.15 14.31 4.14
CA GLU A 424 29.74 13.39 5.10
C GLU A 424 28.80 12.19 5.24
N LEU A 425 29.34 11.01 4.95
CA LEU A 425 28.60 9.76 5.14
C LEU A 425 28.41 9.53 6.63
N SER A 426 27.23 9.03 7.03
CA SER A 426 27.07 8.51 8.39
C SER A 426 28.10 7.40 8.65
N GLU A 427 28.37 7.11 9.92
CA GLU A 427 29.31 6.03 10.30
C GLU A 427 28.93 4.70 9.62
N GLY A 428 27.66 4.33 9.62
CA GLY A 428 27.16 3.14 8.95
C GLY A 428 27.36 3.17 7.42
N ALA A 429 27.07 4.29 6.78
CA ALA A 429 27.30 4.46 5.34
C ALA A 429 28.82 4.42 5.01
N GLN A 430 29.68 4.99 5.86
CA GLN A 430 31.14 4.95 5.69
C GLN A 430 31.66 3.51 5.79
N MET A 431 31.14 2.71 6.71
CA MET A 431 31.48 1.30 6.85
C MET A 431 31.14 0.50 5.59
N VAL A 432 29.94 0.71 5.01
CA VAL A 432 29.53 0.09 3.75
C VAL A 432 30.40 0.57 2.58
N ALA A 433 30.68 1.88 2.47
CA ALA A 433 31.53 2.44 1.42
C ALA A 433 32.94 1.83 1.44
N ASN A 434 33.53 1.72 2.63
CA ASN A 434 34.85 1.10 2.80
C ASN A 434 34.85 -0.38 2.39
N ARG A 435 33.74 -1.09 2.65
CA ARG A 435 33.59 -2.49 2.24
C ARG A 435 33.50 -2.61 0.71
N ILE A 436 32.69 -1.78 0.06
CA ILE A 436 32.60 -1.76 -1.40
C ILE A 436 33.96 -1.44 -2.04
N ARG A 437 34.68 -0.43 -1.53
CA ARG A 437 36.03 -0.07 -2.02
C ARG A 437 37.01 -1.24 -1.88
N LYS A 438 36.96 -1.98 -0.77
CA LYS A 438 37.77 -3.18 -0.57
C LYS A 438 37.47 -4.27 -1.60
N ASN A 439 36.20 -4.50 -1.89
CA ASN A 439 35.77 -5.45 -2.93
C ASN A 439 36.24 -5.00 -4.33
N LEU A 440 36.06 -3.73 -4.69
CA LEU A 440 36.54 -3.17 -5.93
C LEU A 440 38.06 -3.34 -6.11
N LYS A 441 38.81 -3.13 -5.04
CA LYS A 441 40.30 -3.37 -5.03
C LYS A 441 40.63 -4.85 -5.27
N LYS A 442 39.88 -5.77 -4.61
CA LYS A 442 40.02 -7.23 -4.80
C LYS A 442 39.76 -7.63 -6.26
N PHE A 443 38.71 -7.07 -6.87
CA PHE A 443 38.30 -7.43 -8.22
C PHE A 443 39.07 -6.72 -9.35
N LYS A 444 39.88 -5.70 -9.06
CA LYS A 444 40.54 -4.84 -10.05
C LYS A 444 41.32 -5.62 -11.12
N THR A 445 42.20 -6.51 -10.72
CA THR A 445 43.08 -7.27 -11.65
C THR A 445 42.27 -8.26 -12.48
N TRP A 446 41.31 -8.96 -11.86
CA TRP A 446 40.45 -9.89 -12.54
C TRP A 446 39.58 -9.16 -13.60
N ARG A 447 38.91 -8.07 -13.20
CA ARG A 447 38.05 -7.28 -14.10
C ARG A 447 38.83 -6.73 -15.30
N ALA A 448 40.02 -6.24 -15.07
CA ALA A 448 40.89 -5.73 -16.15
C ALA A 448 41.33 -6.85 -17.11
N ARG A 449 41.73 -8.02 -16.57
CA ARG A 449 42.17 -9.16 -17.39
C ARG A 449 41.02 -9.71 -18.25
N GLU A 450 39.80 -9.79 -17.70
CA GLU A 450 38.65 -10.40 -18.35
C GLU A 450 37.68 -9.38 -18.94
N GLN A 451 38.05 -8.10 -18.93
CA GLN A 451 37.23 -6.97 -19.43
C GLN A 451 35.80 -6.93 -18.89
N VAL A 452 35.65 -7.25 -17.58
CA VAL A 452 34.36 -7.33 -16.91
C VAL A 452 33.85 -5.94 -16.55
N THR A 453 32.75 -5.53 -17.18
CA THR A 453 32.07 -4.23 -16.99
C THR A 453 30.80 -4.35 -16.13
N CYS A 454 30.15 -5.53 -16.15
CA CYS A 454 28.96 -5.82 -15.33
C CYS A 454 29.30 -6.89 -14.29
N PHE A 455 29.16 -6.57 -12.98
CA PHE A 455 29.60 -7.46 -11.91
C PHE A 455 28.91 -7.13 -10.59
N ARG A 456 28.92 -8.11 -9.65
CA ARG A 456 28.44 -7.91 -8.29
C ARG A 456 29.53 -7.28 -7.43
N ALA A 457 29.29 -6.06 -6.96
CA ALA A 457 30.24 -5.31 -6.13
C ALA A 457 30.10 -5.59 -4.63
N TYR A 458 28.90 -5.99 -4.20
CA TYR A 458 28.58 -6.24 -2.79
C TYR A 458 27.50 -7.33 -2.70
N ASP A 459 27.62 -8.28 -1.77
CA ASP A 459 26.65 -9.35 -1.53
C ASP A 459 26.53 -9.65 -0.03
N ALA A 460 25.71 -8.85 0.68
CA ALA A 460 25.52 -8.97 2.14
C ALA A 460 26.83 -9.12 2.92
N ASP A 461 27.87 -8.38 2.51
CA ASP A 461 29.20 -8.45 3.12
C ASP A 461 29.20 -8.04 4.59
N LEU A 462 28.28 -7.19 5.00
CA LEU A 462 28.01 -6.77 6.36
C LEU A 462 26.62 -7.27 6.76
N PRO A 463 26.48 -8.04 7.86
CA PRO A 463 25.21 -8.64 8.24
C PRO A 463 24.07 -7.64 8.43
N GLU A 464 24.38 -6.41 8.89
CA GLU A 464 23.43 -5.34 9.12
C GLU A 464 22.88 -4.73 7.82
N TYR A 465 23.60 -4.92 6.71
CA TYR A 465 23.28 -4.35 5.38
C TYR A 465 23.07 -5.49 4.37
N ALA A 466 21.99 -6.24 4.58
CA ALA A 466 21.66 -7.42 3.80
C ALA A 466 21.08 -7.07 2.44
N ALA A 467 21.95 -6.83 1.47
CA ALA A 467 21.58 -6.51 0.09
C ALA A 467 22.66 -6.97 -0.89
N ALA A 468 22.29 -7.09 -2.18
CA ALA A 468 23.26 -7.21 -3.28
C ALA A 468 23.34 -5.88 -4.04
N ILE A 469 24.53 -5.51 -4.51
CA ILE A 469 24.76 -4.36 -5.39
C ILE A 469 25.47 -4.87 -6.64
N ASP A 470 24.74 -4.85 -7.76
CA ASP A 470 25.24 -5.19 -9.07
C ASP A 470 25.49 -3.92 -9.87
N VAL A 471 26.64 -3.85 -10.52
CA VAL A 471 27.11 -2.72 -11.32
C VAL A 471 26.94 -3.05 -12.79
N TYR A 472 26.35 -2.14 -13.53
CA TYR A 472 26.18 -2.19 -14.97
C TYR A 472 26.82 -0.97 -15.61
N GLN A 473 27.83 -1.18 -16.45
CA GLN A 473 28.46 -0.12 -17.22
C GLN A 473 27.94 -0.13 -18.65
N GLU A 474 27.38 0.99 -19.06
CA GLU A 474 26.87 1.18 -20.43
C GLU A 474 28.01 1.07 -21.45
N ASP A 475 27.79 0.32 -22.52
CA ASP A 475 28.75 0.19 -23.63
C ASP A 475 28.53 1.32 -24.63
N GLY A 476 29.60 2.02 -24.97
CA GLY A 476 29.54 3.17 -25.87
C GLY A 476 29.05 4.46 -25.19
N GLY A 477 28.84 5.51 -25.98
CA GLY A 477 28.34 6.80 -25.52
C GLY A 477 29.21 7.44 -24.42
N LYS A 478 28.58 7.89 -23.34
CA LYS A 478 29.23 8.49 -22.15
C LYS A 478 29.72 7.45 -21.15
N GLY A 479 29.52 6.15 -21.39
CA GLY A 479 29.90 5.06 -20.49
C GLY A 479 29.31 5.20 -19.08
N ARG A 480 28.02 5.52 -18.98
CA ARG A 480 27.32 5.71 -17.69
C ARG A 480 27.37 4.44 -16.86
N THR A 481 27.49 4.59 -15.55
CA THR A 481 27.44 3.49 -14.60
C THR A 481 26.07 3.49 -13.92
N PHE A 482 25.42 2.33 -13.88
CA PHE A 482 24.16 2.10 -13.19
C PHE A 482 24.33 1.07 -12.08
N LEU A 483 23.58 1.21 -11.01
CA LEU A 483 23.55 0.27 -9.91
C LEU A 483 22.18 -0.39 -9.80
N HIS A 484 22.18 -1.71 -9.73
CA HIS A 484 20.99 -2.49 -9.38
C HIS A 484 21.16 -3.01 -7.95
N VAL A 485 20.33 -2.52 -7.04
CA VAL A 485 20.40 -2.83 -5.61
C VAL A 485 19.22 -3.71 -5.25
N GLN A 486 19.49 -4.94 -4.81
CA GLN A 486 18.47 -5.87 -4.32
C GLN A 486 18.55 -5.96 -2.80
N GLU A 487 17.57 -5.41 -2.10
CA GLU A 487 17.44 -5.57 -0.65
C GLU A 487 16.90 -6.97 -0.33
N TYR A 488 17.58 -7.69 0.56
CA TYR A 488 17.08 -8.96 1.07
C TYR A 488 16.09 -8.71 2.21
N ALA A 489 15.00 -9.49 2.24
CA ALA A 489 13.96 -9.32 3.25
C ALA A 489 14.55 -9.41 4.67
N PRO A 490 14.47 -8.34 5.47
CA PRO A 490 14.98 -8.34 6.83
C PRO A 490 14.17 -9.31 7.72
N PRO A 491 14.78 -9.84 8.80
CA PRO A 491 14.02 -10.55 9.83
C PRO A 491 12.90 -9.65 10.41
N ALA A 492 11.74 -10.25 10.68
CA ALA A 492 10.58 -9.53 11.24
C ALA A 492 10.84 -8.89 12.62
N THR A 493 11.95 -9.25 13.28
CA THR A 493 12.37 -8.71 14.57
C THR A 493 13.05 -7.35 14.48
N ILE A 494 13.44 -6.89 13.28
CA ILE A 494 14.12 -5.60 13.10
C ILE A 494 13.06 -4.50 12.92
N PRO A 495 13.09 -3.41 13.71
CA PRO A 495 12.18 -2.29 13.56
C PRO A 495 12.27 -1.66 12.16
N GLU A 496 11.12 -1.31 11.59
CA GLU A 496 11.02 -0.75 10.24
C GLU A 496 11.87 0.52 10.04
N ASN A 497 11.98 1.37 11.06
CA ASN A 497 12.82 2.56 11.02
C ASN A 497 14.32 2.23 10.86
N ASP A 498 14.80 1.14 11.48
CA ASP A 498 16.18 0.68 11.34
C ASP A 498 16.41 0.08 9.95
N VAL A 499 15.47 -0.67 9.41
CA VAL A 499 15.50 -1.17 8.03
C VAL A 499 15.64 0.00 7.06
N ARG A 500 14.79 1.02 7.19
CA ARG A 500 14.82 2.22 6.34
C ARG A 500 16.13 2.99 6.47
N ARG A 501 16.65 3.17 7.68
CA ARG A 501 17.93 3.84 7.93
C ARG A 501 19.06 3.10 7.24
N ARG A 502 19.20 1.79 7.46
CA ARG A 502 20.25 0.95 6.88
C ARG A 502 20.21 0.92 5.36
N ARG A 503 19.01 0.86 4.77
CA ARG A 503 18.83 0.97 3.32
C ARG A 503 19.33 2.31 2.79
N ASN A 504 18.98 3.43 3.45
CA ASN A 504 19.45 4.75 3.04
C ASN A 504 20.97 4.92 3.17
N GLU A 505 21.57 4.34 4.19
CA GLU A 505 23.03 4.29 4.39
C GLU A 505 23.72 3.49 3.29
N LEU A 506 23.18 2.31 2.94
CA LEU A 506 23.67 1.48 1.84
C LEU A 506 23.63 2.23 0.49
N LEU A 507 22.49 2.85 0.18
CA LEU A 507 22.32 3.60 -1.06
C LEU A 507 23.24 4.83 -1.12
N SER A 508 23.42 5.52 0.00
CA SER A 508 24.33 6.68 0.09
C SER A 508 25.79 6.27 -0.11
N ALA A 509 26.21 5.16 0.49
CA ALA A 509 27.53 4.58 0.35
C ALA A 509 27.82 4.14 -1.09
N ALA A 510 26.87 3.42 -1.70
CA ALA A 510 27.01 2.94 -3.07
C ALA A 510 27.13 4.11 -4.07
N ARG A 511 26.25 5.10 -3.96
CA ARG A 511 26.29 6.29 -4.81
C ARG A 511 27.59 7.07 -4.69
N GLU A 512 28.08 7.20 -3.47
CA GLU A 512 29.36 7.89 -3.20
C GLU A 512 30.54 7.15 -3.81
N VAL A 513 30.62 5.82 -3.65
CA VAL A 513 31.73 5.03 -4.16
C VAL A 513 31.78 4.99 -5.69
N PHE A 514 30.63 4.88 -6.33
CA PHE A 514 30.52 4.80 -7.80
C PHE A 514 30.29 6.15 -8.47
N GLN A 515 30.15 7.25 -7.70
CA GLN A 515 29.90 8.59 -8.19
C GLN A 515 28.68 8.66 -9.13
N VAL A 516 27.59 7.95 -8.77
CA VAL A 516 26.37 7.88 -9.57
C VAL A 516 25.24 8.71 -8.93
N PRO A 517 24.45 9.42 -9.73
CA PRO A 517 23.28 10.16 -9.25
C PRO A 517 22.12 9.19 -8.92
N PRO A 518 21.07 9.64 -8.17
CA PRO A 518 19.97 8.79 -7.73
C PRO A 518 19.23 8.06 -8.86
N GLU A 519 19.05 8.73 -9.98
CA GLU A 519 18.34 8.22 -11.17
C GLU A 519 19.04 7.04 -11.86
N GLN A 520 20.33 6.83 -11.58
CA GLN A 520 21.11 5.69 -12.05
C GLN A 520 21.13 4.51 -11.06
N VAL A 521 20.30 4.57 -10.01
CA VAL A 521 20.19 3.50 -9.03
C VAL A 521 18.80 2.88 -9.05
N ALA A 522 18.71 1.63 -9.50
CA ALA A 522 17.50 0.82 -9.43
C ALA A 522 17.46 0.06 -8.09
N LEU A 523 16.52 0.39 -7.23
CA LEU A 523 16.31 -0.32 -5.96
C LEU A 523 15.16 -1.32 -6.09
N LYS A 524 15.42 -2.59 -5.77
CA LYS A 524 14.40 -3.66 -5.72
C LYS A 524 14.36 -4.27 -4.32
N SER A 525 13.16 -4.37 -3.76
CA SER A 525 12.91 -5.07 -2.49
C SER A 525 12.24 -6.41 -2.77
N ARG A 526 12.81 -7.50 -2.26
CA ARG A 526 12.18 -8.83 -2.31
C ARG A 526 11.24 -8.95 -1.11
N GLU A 527 10.00 -8.49 -1.25
CA GLU A 527 8.97 -8.83 -0.28
C GLU A 527 8.56 -10.30 -0.44
N ARG A 528 8.42 -11.00 0.71
CA ARG A 528 7.79 -12.32 0.75
C ARG A 528 6.28 -12.17 0.56
N GLY A 529 5.84 -11.85 -0.67
CA GLY A 529 4.44 -11.74 -1.02
C GLY A 529 3.79 -13.11 -1.22
N LYS A 530 2.67 -13.36 -0.57
CA LYS A 530 1.73 -14.44 -0.93
C LYS A 530 1.10 -14.08 -2.28
N GLY A 531 1.49 -14.76 -3.36
CA GLY A 531 0.67 -14.89 -4.57
C GLY A 531 0.71 -13.75 -5.60
N GLY A 532 1.76 -12.93 -5.65
CA GLY A 532 1.95 -11.94 -6.73
C GLY A 532 2.77 -12.51 -7.90
N SER A 533 2.40 -12.16 -9.14
CA SER A 533 3.14 -12.53 -10.35
C SER A 533 4.61 -12.11 -10.23
N LYS A 534 5.55 -13.07 -10.36
CA LYS A 534 6.99 -12.81 -10.38
C LYS A 534 7.45 -11.97 -11.57
N TYR A 535 6.57 -11.67 -12.51
CA TYR A 535 6.86 -11.09 -13.83
C TYR A 535 6.12 -9.77 -14.10
N GLY A 536 5.61 -9.08 -13.04
CA GLY A 536 5.00 -7.75 -13.17
C GLY A 536 6.04 -6.66 -13.45
N ARG A 537 5.69 -5.69 -14.29
CA ARG A 537 6.47 -4.45 -14.45
C ARG A 537 6.39 -3.61 -13.18
N PHE A 538 7.54 -3.15 -12.67
CA PHE A 538 7.64 -2.33 -11.44
C PHE A 538 7.61 -0.82 -11.72
N GLU A 539 8.25 -0.40 -12.82
CA GLU A 539 8.26 0.98 -13.31
C GLU A 539 7.96 0.94 -14.82
N ARG A 540 7.57 2.06 -15.39
CA ARG A 540 7.28 2.17 -16.83
C ARG A 540 8.23 3.18 -17.48
N ARG A 541 9.55 2.98 -17.32
CA ARG A 541 10.54 3.85 -17.94
C ARG A 541 10.83 3.46 -19.37
N ASP A 542 10.61 2.20 -19.73
CA ASP A 542 10.99 1.59 -21.04
C ASP A 542 12.46 1.87 -21.42
N GLU A 543 13.31 2.07 -20.38
CA GLU A 543 14.74 2.40 -20.55
C GLU A 543 15.57 1.12 -20.58
N PHE A 544 16.12 0.81 -21.77
CA PHE A 544 17.07 -0.27 -21.96
C PHE A 544 18.49 0.29 -22.05
N LEU A 545 19.40 -0.33 -21.29
CA LEU A 545 20.83 -0.06 -21.37
C LEU A 545 21.49 -1.10 -22.25
N ILE A 546 22.45 -0.69 -23.04
CA ILE A 546 23.33 -1.61 -23.77
C ILE A 546 24.58 -1.82 -22.92
N VAL A 547 24.87 -3.07 -22.59
CA VAL A 547 26.05 -3.47 -21.82
C VAL A 547 26.84 -4.52 -22.61
N ARG A 548 28.12 -4.70 -22.29
CA ARG A 548 28.98 -5.69 -22.89
C ARG A 548 29.30 -6.82 -21.93
N GLU A 549 29.17 -8.05 -22.39
CA GLU A 549 29.71 -9.23 -21.74
C GLU A 549 30.49 -10.06 -22.75
N ASN A 550 31.78 -10.24 -22.55
CA ASN A 550 32.72 -10.78 -23.54
C ASN A 550 32.61 -9.95 -24.85
N ASP A 551 32.42 -10.62 -26.01
CA ASP A 551 32.29 -9.94 -27.33
C ASP A 551 30.83 -9.57 -27.66
N ALA A 552 29.85 -9.92 -26.83
CA ALA A 552 28.45 -9.68 -27.09
C ALA A 552 27.93 -8.37 -26.44
N LEU A 553 27.13 -7.63 -27.20
CA LEU A 553 26.33 -6.51 -26.71
C LEU A 553 24.96 -7.03 -26.25
N LEU A 554 24.50 -6.57 -25.10
CA LEU A 554 23.26 -7.05 -24.48
C LEU A 554 22.41 -5.88 -24.01
N ARG A 555 21.11 -5.93 -24.28
CA ARG A 555 20.13 -5.02 -23.72
C ARG A 555 19.76 -5.50 -22.33
N VAL A 556 19.82 -4.63 -21.34
CA VAL A 556 19.35 -4.87 -19.96
C VAL A 556 18.36 -3.79 -19.55
N ASN A 557 17.39 -4.16 -18.72
CA ASN A 557 16.42 -3.22 -18.14
C ASN A 557 16.46 -3.35 -16.62
N LEU A 558 16.95 -2.33 -15.94
CA LEU A 558 17.16 -2.34 -14.50
C LEU A 558 15.93 -1.90 -13.71
N PHE A 559 14.98 -1.18 -14.32
CA PHE A 559 13.91 -0.48 -13.63
C PHE A 559 12.57 -1.18 -13.74
N ASP A 560 12.19 -1.66 -14.95
CA ASP A 560 10.81 -2.08 -15.22
C ASP A 560 10.53 -3.53 -14.80
N TYR A 561 11.54 -4.38 -14.70
CA TYR A 561 11.40 -5.81 -14.38
C TYR A 561 12.11 -6.15 -13.07
N LEU A 562 11.73 -7.27 -12.46
CA LEU A 562 12.40 -7.78 -11.26
C LEU A 562 13.84 -8.22 -11.57
N ASP A 563 14.00 -8.97 -12.66
CA ASP A 563 15.30 -9.43 -13.15
C ASP A 563 15.74 -8.54 -14.33
N THR A 564 17.05 -8.32 -14.44
CA THR A 564 17.62 -7.29 -15.32
C THR A 564 17.72 -7.69 -16.78
N GLY A 565 17.46 -8.94 -17.12
CA GLY A 565 17.72 -9.52 -18.44
C GLY A 565 19.10 -10.17 -18.58
N LEU A 566 19.99 -10.04 -17.57
CA LEU A 566 21.33 -10.61 -17.58
C LEU A 566 21.67 -11.19 -16.21
N PHE A 567 21.78 -12.51 -16.09
CA PHE A 567 22.27 -13.20 -14.90
C PHE A 567 23.80 -13.19 -14.85
N LEU A 568 24.37 -12.34 -14.01
CA LEU A 568 25.82 -12.09 -13.95
C LEU A 568 26.62 -13.31 -13.45
N ASP A 569 26.03 -14.14 -12.65
CA ASP A 569 26.65 -15.35 -12.06
C ASP A 569 26.97 -16.44 -13.10
N HIS A 570 26.22 -16.51 -14.21
CA HIS A 570 26.44 -17.46 -15.29
C HIS A 570 27.54 -17.03 -16.28
N ARG A 571 28.18 -15.89 -16.10
CA ARG A 571 29.22 -15.37 -17.02
C ARG A 571 30.33 -16.39 -17.34
N PRO A 572 30.95 -17.10 -16.35
CA PRO A 572 31.99 -18.07 -16.67
C PRO A 572 31.48 -19.27 -17.44
N LEU A 573 30.25 -19.74 -17.16
CA LEU A 573 29.62 -20.84 -17.88
C LEU A 573 29.33 -20.46 -19.33
N ARG A 574 28.77 -19.26 -19.57
CA ARG A 574 28.55 -18.75 -20.94
C ARG A 574 29.85 -18.63 -21.74
N ARG A 575 30.94 -18.17 -21.10
CA ARG A 575 32.26 -18.13 -21.73
C ARG A 575 32.72 -19.53 -22.13
N THR A 576 32.63 -20.52 -21.25
CA THR A 576 33.00 -21.91 -21.52
C THR A 576 32.24 -22.49 -22.72
N MET A 577 30.96 -22.18 -22.87
CA MET A 577 30.17 -22.60 -24.03
C MET A 577 30.59 -21.88 -25.29
N ALA A 578 30.82 -20.56 -25.23
CA ALA A 578 31.24 -19.75 -26.37
C ALA A 578 32.62 -20.19 -26.94
N GLU A 579 33.58 -20.59 -26.09
CA GLU A 579 34.92 -21.05 -26.50
C GLU A 579 34.91 -22.32 -27.35
N GLN A 580 33.86 -23.15 -27.27
CA GLN A 580 33.81 -24.45 -27.96
C GLN A 580 32.74 -24.53 -29.07
N ILE A 581 31.98 -23.42 -29.33
CA ILE A 581 30.77 -23.46 -30.16
C ILE A 581 31.02 -23.16 -31.64
N ARG A 582 32.17 -22.63 -32.02
CA ARG A 582 32.43 -22.21 -33.39
C ARG A 582 32.16 -23.33 -34.41
N GLY A 583 31.30 -23.02 -35.40
CA GLY A 583 30.89 -23.95 -36.43
C GLY A 583 29.96 -25.08 -35.99
N LYS A 584 29.42 -25.02 -34.76
CA LYS A 584 28.57 -26.04 -34.15
C LYS A 584 27.14 -25.55 -33.94
N HIS A 585 26.25 -26.48 -33.63
CA HIS A 585 24.83 -26.24 -33.35
C HIS A 585 24.58 -26.11 -31.85
N PHE A 586 23.90 -25.01 -31.45
CA PHE A 586 23.63 -24.67 -30.08
C PHE A 586 22.14 -24.74 -29.77
N LEU A 587 21.74 -25.39 -28.67
CA LEU A 587 20.39 -25.38 -28.13
C LEU A 587 20.37 -24.72 -26.75
N ASN A 588 19.44 -23.77 -26.55
CA ASN A 588 19.21 -23.06 -25.28
C ASN A 588 17.76 -23.30 -24.82
N LEU A 589 17.60 -24.14 -23.83
CA LEU A 589 16.31 -24.46 -23.20
C LEU A 589 16.06 -23.53 -22.01
N PHE A 590 14.84 -23.03 -21.88
CA PHE A 590 14.48 -21.98 -20.91
C PHE A 590 15.33 -20.73 -21.13
N CYS A 591 15.39 -20.29 -22.38
CA CYS A 591 16.42 -19.38 -22.83
C CYS A 591 16.35 -17.96 -22.24
N TYR A 592 15.23 -17.58 -21.59
CA TYR A 592 15.03 -16.24 -21.05
C TYR A 592 15.30 -15.16 -22.12
N THR A 593 16.11 -14.14 -21.84
CA THR A 593 16.48 -13.09 -22.81
C THR A 593 17.52 -13.53 -23.84
N GLY A 594 17.85 -14.81 -23.89
CA GLY A 594 18.72 -15.42 -24.87
C GLY A 594 20.22 -15.09 -24.75
N VAL A 595 20.70 -14.62 -23.62
CA VAL A 595 22.12 -14.20 -23.47
C VAL A 595 23.11 -15.30 -23.90
N ALA A 596 22.84 -16.56 -23.51
CA ALA A 596 23.72 -17.67 -23.93
C ALA A 596 23.69 -17.92 -25.44
N SER A 597 22.50 -17.81 -26.03
CA SER A 597 22.35 -17.93 -27.52
C SER A 597 23.06 -16.81 -28.27
N VAL A 598 22.96 -15.57 -27.74
CA VAL A 598 23.64 -14.41 -28.34
C VAL A 598 25.14 -14.58 -28.29
N GLN A 599 25.69 -15.01 -27.16
CA GLN A 599 27.14 -15.28 -27.04
C GLN A 599 27.61 -16.44 -27.95
N ALA A 600 26.79 -17.50 -28.05
CA ALA A 600 27.07 -18.59 -28.99
C ALA A 600 27.08 -18.10 -30.45
N ALA A 601 26.10 -17.28 -30.86
CA ALA A 601 26.02 -16.72 -32.19
C ALA A 601 27.22 -15.81 -32.49
N VAL A 602 27.57 -14.89 -31.59
CA VAL A 602 28.73 -13.99 -31.72
C VAL A 602 30.06 -14.78 -31.79
N ALA A 603 30.17 -15.89 -31.04
CA ALA A 603 31.33 -16.77 -31.06
C ALA A 603 31.39 -17.63 -32.33
N GLY A 604 30.43 -17.53 -33.24
CA GLY A 604 30.42 -18.20 -34.52
C GLY A 604 29.77 -19.58 -34.55
N ALA A 605 28.74 -19.79 -33.77
CA ALA A 605 27.88 -20.97 -33.88
C ALA A 605 27.32 -21.11 -35.30
N ALA A 606 27.21 -22.33 -35.81
CA ALA A 606 26.58 -22.58 -37.12
C ALA A 606 25.08 -22.29 -37.06
N SER A 607 24.43 -22.63 -35.94
CA SER A 607 23.06 -22.25 -35.65
C SER A 607 22.81 -22.16 -34.12
N THR A 608 21.81 -21.39 -33.75
CA THR A 608 21.28 -21.40 -32.37
C THR A 608 19.78 -21.63 -32.39
N THR A 609 19.28 -22.50 -31.53
CA THR A 609 17.84 -22.69 -31.25
C THR A 609 17.56 -22.28 -29.79
N SER A 610 16.67 -21.32 -29.62
CA SER A 610 16.31 -20.77 -28.31
C SER A 610 14.86 -21.03 -28.03
N VAL A 611 14.55 -21.76 -26.93
CA VAL A 611 13.20 -22.19 -26.58
C VAL A 611 12.79 -21.55 -25.26
N ASP A 612 11.66 -20.86 -25.24
CA ASP A 612 11.05 -20.27 -24.04
C ASP A 612 9.52 -20.18 -24.21
N LEU A 613 8.80 -20.21 -23.10
CA LEU A 613 7.34 -20.07 -23.10
C LEU A 613 6.90 -18.61 -23.28
N SER A 614 7.76 -17.67 -22.92
CA SER A 614 7.48 -16.23 -22.91
C SER A 614 7.80 -15.54 -24.22
N ALA A 615 6.76 -15.08 -24.91
CA ALA A 615 6.94 -14.25 -26.13
C ALA A 615 7.75 -12.97 -25.85
N THR A 616 7.60 -12.37 -24.66
CA THR A 616 8.35 -11.16 -24.25
C THR A 616 9.85 -11.44 -24.17
N TYR A 617 10.24 -12.58 -23.61
CA TYR A 617 11.66 -12.94 -23.48
C TYR A 617 12.25 -13.34 -24.83
N LEU A 618 11.49 -14.01 -25.69
CA LEU A 618 11.92 -14.31 -27.04
C LEU A 618 12.07 -13.05 -27.90
N GLN A 619 11.19 -12.06 -27.76
CA GLN A 619 11.37 -10.77 -28.41
C GLN A 619 12.66 -10.08 -27.93
N TRP A 620 12.94 -10.14 -26.63
CA TRP A 620 14.18 -9.59 -26.08
C TRP A 620 15.42 -10.36 -26.58
N CYS A 621 15.33 -11.69 -26.71
CA CYS A 621 16.37 -12.50 -27.36
C CYS A 621 16.61 -12.08 -28.80
N TYR A 622 15.53 -11.88 -29.57
CA TYR A 622 15.61 -11.36 -30.94
C TYR A 622 16.33 -10.01 -31.02
N ASP A 623 15.93 -9.09 -30.16
CA ASP A 623 16.52 -7.75 -30.08
C ASP A 623 18.03 -7.83 -29.76
N ASN A 624 18.42 -8.74 -28.85
CA ASN A 624 19.82 -8.98 -28.50
C ASN A 624 20.61 -9.59 -29.65
N LEU A 625 20.05 -10.54 -30.40
CA LEU A 625 20.68 -11.10 -31.62
C LEU A 625 20.84 -10.00 -32.66
N ALA A 626 19.79 -9.24 -32.95
CA ALA A 626 19.80 -8.15 -33.92
C ALA A 626 20.84 -7.07 -33.57
N LEU A 627 20.97 -6.71 -32.30
CA LEU A 627 21.97 -5.76 -31.80
C LEU A 627 23.41 -6.17 -32.12
N ASN A 628 23.69 -7.48 -32.24
CA ASN A 628 24.97 -8.05 -32.59
C ASN A 628 25.10 -8.43 -34.08
N GLY A 629 24.17 -8.03 -34.94
CA GLY A 629 24.16 -8.37 -36.33
C GLY A 629 23.89 -9.85 -36.65
N GLN A 630 23.29 -10.56 -35.68
CA GLN A 630 22.98 -11.99 -35.75
C GLN A 630 21.49 -12.24 -36.08
N GLY A 631 20.89 -11.45 -36.96
CA GLY A 631 19.45 -11.54 -37.31
C GLY A 631 19.11 -12.59 -38.39
N GLY A 632 19.96 -13.55 -38.66
CA GLY A 632 19.77 -14.53 -39.76
C GLY A 632 18.87 -15.72 -39.34
N ASN A 633 18.32 -16.42 -40.35
CA ASN A 633 17.45 -17.60 -40.19
C ASN A 633 18.10 -18.81 -39.49
N GLN A 634 19.44 -18.80 -39.35
CA GLN A 634 20.19 -19.80 -38.58
C GLN A 634 19.97 -19.66 -37.03
N HIS A 635 19.37 -18.56 -36.56
CA HIS A 635 19.09 -18.32 -35.16
C HIS A 635 17.57 -18.42 -34.89
N LEU A 636 17.13 -19.65 -34.56
CA LEU A 636 15.72 -19.98 -34.38
C LEU A 636 15.23 -19.60 -32.99
N LEU A 637 14.07 -18.94 -32.90
CA LEU A 637 13.36 -18.63 -31.68
C LEU A 637 12.03 -19.40 -31.63
N VAL A 638 11.83 -20.20 -30.60
CA VAL A 638 10.69 -21.10 -30.49
C VAL A 638 9.88 -20.76 -29.24
N GLN A 639 8.66 -20.32 -29.44
CA GLN A 639 7.72 -20.12 -28.32
C GLN A 639 7.00 -21.44 -28.02
N ALA A 640 7.50 -22.19 -27.05
CA ALA A 640 6.93 -23.47 -26.66
C ALA A 640 7.24 -23.81 -25.19
N ASP A 641 6.51 -24.74 -24.63
CA ASP A 641 6.95 -25.45 -23.45
C ASP A 641 8.22 -26.23 -23.78
N ALA A 642 9.30 -25.96 -23.05
CA ALA A 642 10.62 -26.51 -23.36
C ALA A 642 10.66 -28.05 -23.29
N MET A 643 9.87 -28.66 -22.39
CA MET A 643 9.80 -30.10 -22.22
C MET A 643 9.06 -30.77 -23.36
N ALA A 644 7.86 -30.28 -23.68
CA ALA A 644 7.05 -30.80 -24.79
C ALA A 644 7.74 -30.61 -26.14
N TRP A 645 8.40 -29.46 -26.33
CA TRP A 645 9.16 -29.20 -27.55
C TRP A 645 10.36 -30.12 -27.69
N LEU A 646 11.15 -30.31 -26.61
CA LEU A 646 12.34 -31.16 -26.62
C LEU A 646 12.01 -32.64 -26.91
N GLU A 647 10.85 -33.12 -26.45
CA GLU A 647 10.36 -34.49 -26.72
C GLU A 647 9.93 -34.68 -28.19
N ALA A 648 9.45 -33.61 -28.83
CA ALA A 648 9.00 -33.61 -30.22
C ALA A 648 10.10 -33.29 -31.23
N ASP A 649 11.19 -32.64 -30.79
CA ASP A 649 12.30 -32.24 -31.67
C ASP A 649 13.14 -33.45 -32.08
N GLU A 650 13.61 -33.46 -33.36
CA GLU A 650 14.49 -34.49 -33.87
C GLU A 650 15.92 -33.97 -34.16
N GLY A 651 16.17 -32.68 -33.91
CA GLY A 651 17.45 -32.03 -34.10
C GLY A 651 18.55 -32.59 -33.18
N LEU A 652 19.80 -32.54 -33.68
CA LEU A 652 20.97 -32.87 -32.89
C LEU A 652 21.85 -31.62 -32.70
N TYR A 653 22.33 -31.46 -31.46
CA TYR A 653 23.08 -30.28 -31.06
C TYR A 653 24.41 -30.66 -30.43
N ASP A 654 25.44 -29.88 -30.76
CA ASP A 654 26.78 -30.07 -30.21
C ASP A 654 26.91 -29.57 -28.79
N VAL A 655 26.22 -28.48 -28.49
CA VAL A 655 26.18 -27.88 -27.15
C VAL A 655 24.72 -27.55 -26.79
N ILE A 656 24.27 -28.09 -25.67
CA ILE A 656 22.96 -27.79 -25.09
C ILE A 656 23.17 -27.06 -23.79
N PHE A 657 22.46 -25.93 -23.57
CA PHE A 657 22.36 -25.28 -22.29
C PHE A 657 20.94 -25.40 -21.77
N CYS A 658 20.78 -25.83 -20.52
CA CYS A 658 19.52 -26.04 -19.87
C CYS A 658 19.55 -25.48 -18.44
N ASP A 659 18.84 -24.37 -18.21
CA ASP A 659 18.74 -23.68 -16.92
C ASP A 659 17.26 -23.48 -16.54
N PRO A 660 16.57 -24.57 -16.11
CA PRO A 660 15.14 -24.53 -15.85
C PRO A 660 14.82 -23.72 -14.57
N PRO A 661 13.63 -23.08 -14.53
CA PRO A 661 13.15 -22.43 -13.30
C PRO A 661 12.93 -23.47 -12.20
N THR A 662 13.07 -23.06 -10.94
CA THR A 662 12.80 -23.94 -9.78
C THR A 662 11.39 -24.50 -9.79
N PHE A 663 10.41 -23.61 -10.05
CA PHE A 663 8.99 -23.91 -10.22
C PHE A 663 8.41 -23.02 -11.30
N SER A 664 7.53 -23.55 -12.12
CA SER A 664 6.75 -22.78 -13.09
C SER A 664 5.28 -23.12 -12.93
N ASN A 665 4.47 -22.14 -12.56
CA ASN A 665 3.01 -22.22 -12.52
C ASN A 665 2.49 -21.32 -13.64
N SER A 666 2.30 -21.87 -14.82
CA SER A 666 1.73 -21.15 -15.95
C SER A 666 0.36 -21.72 -16.29
N ALA A 667 -0.62 -20.86 -16.53
CA ALA A 667 -1.93 -21.28 -17.06
C ALA A 667 -1.85 -21.93 -18.44
N ARG A 668 -0.66 -21.96 -19.09
CA ARG A 668 -0.41 -22.45 -20.45
C ARG A 668 0.48 -23.70 -20.52
N ALA A 669 0.98 -24.20 -19.36
CA ALA A 669 1.83 -25.38 -19.28
C ALA A 669 1.51 -26.16 -18.01
N GLU A 670 1.83 -27.47 -17.98
CA GLU A 670 1.80 -28.25 -16.74
C GLU A 670 2.75 -27.65 -15.70
N ASP A 671 2.40 -27.79 -14.41
CA ASP A 671 3.23 -27.33 -13.30
C ASP A 671 4.60 -28.01 -13.34
N PHE A 672 5.65 -27.28 -13.69
CA PHE A 672 7.00 -27.80 -13.75
C PHE A 672 7.69 -27.68 -12.39
N ASP A 673 8.25 -28.77 -11.90
CA ASP A 673 9.12 -28.85 -10.70
C ASP A 673 10.44 -29.52 -11.09
N VAL A 674 11.53 -28.75 -11.06
CA VAL A 674 12.87 -29.22 -11.48
C VAL A 674 13.33 -30.44 -10.68
N GLN A 675 12.97 -30.58 -9.39
CA GLN A 675 13.36 -31.74 -8.57
C GLN A 675 12.64 -33.01 -9.00
N ARG A 676 11.40 -32.91 -9.47
CA ARG A 676 10.60 -34.05 -9.93
C ARG A 676 10.89 -34.42 -11.36
N GLU A 677 11.02 -33.43 -12.23
CA GLU A 677 11.11 -33.62 -13.69
C GLU A 677 12.56 -33.75 -14.19
N GLN A 678 13.58 -33.66 -13.32
CA GLN A 678 14.99 -33.63 -13.72
C GLN A 678 15.40 -34.81 -14.60
N LEU A 679 14.98 -36.03 -14.29
CA LEU A 679 15.38 -37.22 -15.08
C LEU A 679 14.74 -37.23 -16.46
N ARG A 680 13.47 -36.85 -16.57
CA ARG A 680 12.76 -36.73 -17.84
C ARG A 680 13.43 -35.68 -18.71
N LEU A 681 13.67 -34.49 -18.16
CA LEU A 681 14.31 -33.38 -18.83
C LEU A 681 15.73 -33.73 -19.30
N LEU A 682 16.58 -34.26 -18.40
CA LEU A 682 17.97 -34.57 -18.74
C LEU A 682 18.08 -35.73 -19.76
N ARG A 683 17.21 -36.74 -19.66
CA ARG A 683 17.19 -37.83 -20.63
C ARG A 683 16.78 -37.35 -22.01
N ALA A 684 15.75 -36.52 -22.12
CA ALA A 684 15.32 -35.92 -23.37
C ALA A 684 16.40 -35.02 -23.97
N ALA A 685 17.07 -34.19 -23.15
CA ALA A 685 18.15 -33.30 -23.60
C ALA A 685 19.41 -34.09 -24.08
N VAL A 686 19.81 -35.15 -23.33
CA VAL A 686 20.95 -35.99 -23.72
C VAL A 686 20.67 -36.73 -25.02
N ALA A 687 19.41 -37.15 -25.29
CA ALA A 687 19.02 -37.79 -26.55
C ALA A 687 19.13 -36.84 -27.77
N ARG A 688 19.22 -35.54 -27.55
CA ARG A 688 19.44 -34.52 -28.63
C ARG A 688 20.92 -34.11 -28.78
N LEU A 689 21.85 -34.73 -28.07
CA LEU A 689 23.26 -34.47 -28.26
C LEU A 689 23.77 -35.11 -29.56
N ALA A 690 24.47 -34.32 -30.34
CA ALA A 690 25.28 -34.83 -31.44
C ALA A 690 26.41 -35.73 -30.89
N PRO A 691 26.98 -36.62 -31.71
CA PRO A 691 28.11 -37.42 -31.28
C PRO A 691 29.28 -36.57 -30.76
N GLY A 692 29.66 -36.80 -29.48
CA GLY A 692 30.67 -35.99 -28.78
C GLY A 692 30.16 -34.68 -28.24
N GLY A 693 28.86 -34.39 -28.32
CA GLY A 693 28.20 -33.21 -27.82
C GLY A 693 28.22 -33.14 -26.28
N VAL A 694 27.86 -31.97 -25.75
CA VAL A 694 27.81 -31.71 -24.30
C VAL A 694 26.56 -30.94 -23.89
N LEU A 695 25.93 -31.38 -22.79
CA LEU A 695 24.84 -30.69 -22.13
C LEU A 695 25.39 -30.01 -20.86
N TYR A 696 25.19 -28.71 -20.78
CA TYR A 696 25.38 -27.91 -19.56
C TYR A 696 24.02 -27.74 -18.87
N PHE A 697 23.86 -28.38 -17.72
CA PHE A 697 22.68 -28.24 -16.89
C PHE A 697 23.01 -27.33 -15.70
N SER A 698 22.20 -26.31 -15.47
CA SER A 698 22.34 -25.37 -14.36
C SER A 698 21.06 -25.35 -13.51
N ASN A 699 21.19 -25.05 -12.21
CA ASN A 699 20.04 -24.88 -11.34
C ASN A 699 20.38 -24.02 -10.11
N ASN A 700 19.47 -23.11 -9.74
CA ASN A 700 19.61 -22.21 -8.58
C ASN A 700 18.80 -22.66 -7.35
N PHE A 701 18.13 -23.82 -7.39
CA PHE A 701 17.37 -24.34 -6.25
C PHE A 701 18.30 -24.88 -5.15
N ARG A 702 18.40 -24.17 -4.04
CA ARG A 702 19.34 -24.48 -2.95
C ARG A 702 19.23 -25.88 -2.37
N ARG A 703 18.06 -26.52 -2.45
CA ARG A 703 17.77 -27.87 -1.94
C ARG A 703 17.80 -28.93 -3.04
N PHE A 704 18.16 -28.56 -4.26
CA PHE A 704 18.22 -29.48 -5.40
C PHE A 704 19.20 -30.62 -5.14
N LYS A 705 18.73 -31.86 -5.41
CA LYS A 705 19.53 -33.08 -5.35
C LYS A 705 19.48 -33.76 -6.69
N LEU A 706 20.62 -33.81 -7.38
CA LEU A 706 20.72 -34.50 -8.65
C LEU A 706 20.67 -36.02 -8.43
N GLU A 707 19.90 -36.72 -9.24
CA GLU A 707 19.74 -38.18 -9.20
C GLU A 707 20.85 -38.87 -10.02
N GLU A 708 22.11 -38.71 -9.57
CA GLU A 708 23.33 -39.14 -10.28
C GLU A 708 23.30 -40.63 -10.65
N ASN A 709 22.81 -41.50 -9.77
CA ASN A 709 22.71 -42.95 -10.04
C ASN A 709 21.79 -43.28 -11.20
N ALA A 710 20.68 -42.57 -11.36
CA ALA A 710 19.74 -42.76 -12.47
C ALA A 710 20.29 -42.16 -13.77
N ILE A 711 21.02 -41.08 -13.69
CA ILE A 711 21.69 -40.41 -14.84
C ILE A 711 22.81 -41.30 -15.39
N ALA A 712 23.56 -41.98 -14.54
CA ALA A 712 24.64 -42.89 -14.95
C ALA A 712 24.19 -44.01 -15.91
N GLY A 713 22.89 -44.29 -16.01
CA GLY A 713 22.36 -45.24 -16.99
C GLY A 713 22.22 -44.74 -18.42
N PHE A 714 22.41 -43.43 -18.69
CA PHE A 714 22.29 -42.87 -20.03
C PHE A 714 23.30 -41.71 -20.33
N ALA A 715 24.01 -41.19 -19.33
CA ALA A 715 24.99 -40.15 -19.51
C ALA A 715 26.11 -40.21 -18.46
N THR A 716 27.31 -39.75 -18.84
CA THR A 716 28.32 -39.37 -17.88
C THR A 716 27.96 -38.01 -17.32
N CYS A 717 28.13 -37.80 -16.00
CA CYS A 717 27.77 -36.55 -15.34
C CYS A 717 28.91 -36.08 -14.42
N ARG A 718 29.27 -34.80 -14.52
CA ARG A 718 30.31 -34.21 -13.68
C ARG A 718 29.85 -32.83 -13.20
N GLU A 719 29.87 -32.59 -11.89
CA GLU A 719 29.63 -31.26 -11.34
C GLU A 719 30.79 -30.32 -11.64
N ILE A 720 30.48 -29.15 -12.18
CA ILE A 720 31.45 -28.13 -12.59
C ILE A 720 31.24 -26.79 -11.85
N SER A 721 30.34 -26.73 -10.85
CA SER A 721 29.97 -25.51 -10.11
C SER A 721 31.16 -24.66 -9.69
N PRO A 722 32.27 -25.21 -9.13
CA PRO A 722 33.43 -24.39 -8.72
C PRO A 722 34.11 -23.62 -9.87
N ARG A 723 33.94 -24.07 -11.13
CA ARG A 723 34.52 -23.43 -12.31
C ARG A 723 33.57 -22.42 -12.95
N THR A 724 32.29 -22.43 -12.56
CA THR A 724 31.25 -21.57 -13.13
C THR A 724 30.91 -20.37 -12.25
N ILE A 725 31.45 -20.29 -11.04
CA ILE A 725 31.26 -19.18 -10.11
C ILE A 725 32.40 -18.16 -10.27
N GLY A 726 32.05 -16.94 -10.64
CA GLY A 726 33.01 -15.85 -10.76
C GLY A 726 33.49 -15.31 -9.40
N PRO A 727 34.65 -14.60 -9.35
CA PRO A 727 35.17 -14.01 -8.13
C PRO A 727 34.22 -13.05 -7.43
N ASP A 728 33.33 -12.43 -8.15
CA ASP A 728 32.29 -11.52 -7.65
C ASP A 728 31.12 -12.24 -6.98
N PHE A 729 30.99 -13.56 -7.15
CA PHE A 729 30.00 -14.42 -6.49
C PHE A 729 30.61 -15.43 -5.52
N GLU A 730 31.90 -15.37 -5.26
CA GLU A 730 32.63 -16.32 -4.38
C GLU A 730 31.98 -16.44 -2.97
N ARG A 731 31.38 -15.38 -2.43
CA ARG A 731 30.69 -15.41 -1.13
C ARG A 731 29.41 -16.25 -1.16
N ASN A 732 28.81 -16.41 -2.31
CA ASN A 732 27.62 -17.20 -2.52
C ASN A 732 27.90 -18.33 -3.52
N ALA A 733 28.82 -19.22 -3.14
CA ALA A 733 29.25 -20.35 -3.97
C ALA A 733 28.10 -21.33 -4.35
N ARG A 734 26.90 -21.11 -3.83
CA ARG A 734 25.67 -21.85 -4.16
C ARG A 734 24.60 -20.97 -4.79
N ILE A 735 25.00 -19.89 -5.48
CA ILE A 735 24.05 -19.05 -6.23
C ILE A 735 23.41 -19.84 -7.37
N HIS A 736 24.19 -20.68 -8.01
CA HIS A 736 23.74 -21.80 -8.86
C HIS A 736 24.67 -23.00 -8.68
N ARG A 737 24.21 -24.15 -9.17
CA ARG A 737 25.05 -25.35 -9.39
C ARG A 737 24.99 -25.72 -10.86
N ALA A 738 26.11 -26.22 -11.40
CA ALA A 738 26.19 -26.60 -12.82
C ALA A 738 26.85 -27.96 -13.00
N TRP A 739 26.36 -28.70 -13.96
CA TRP A 739 26.84 -30.02 -14.35
C TRP A 739 27.09 -30.08 -15.85
N GLU A 740 28.12 -30.81 -16.22
CA GLU A 740 28.45 -31.22 -17.59
C GLU A 740 28.00 -32.68 -17.77
N LEU A 741 27.13 -32.92 -18.75
CA LEU A 741 26.65 -34.26 -19.12
C LEU A 741 27.04 -34.58 -20.56
N ARG A 742 27.41 -35.86 -20.82
CA ARG A 742 27.65 -36.38 -22.18
C ARG A 742 26.96 -37.73 -22.33
N ALA A 743 26.43 -37.99 -23.52
CA ALA A 743 25.85 -39.30 -23.84
C ALA A 743 26.89 -40.41 -23.61
N LEU A 744 26.44 -41.62 -23.23
CA LEU A 744 27.29 -42.80 -23.06
C LEU A 744 27.82 -43.31 -24.39
#